data_06cc4ee0954b2b39b2941d11579588d8
#
_entry.id   06cc4ee0954b2b39b2941d11579588d8
#
_cell.length_a   1.000
_cell.length_b   1.000
_cell.length_c   1.000
_cell.angle_alpha   90.00
_cell.angle_beta   90.00
_cell.angle_gamma   90.00
#
_symmetry.space_group_name_H-M   'P 1'
#
loop_
_entity.id
_entity.type
_entity.pdbx_description
1 polymer ?
#
loop_
_entity_poly.entity_id
_entity_poly.type
_entity_poly.pdbx_seq_one_letter_code
_entity_poly.pdbx_strand_id
1 'polypeptide(L)'
;MFLIPLMIYVMFKNMNNIKNILFAIIIIFFSTQSVADIIKEIEINGNDRISNETILVLGNISKGENLNSNQLNIILKDLYETNFFNDIKIEFNNGKIVINIIENPIIQEVKFIGIKANKLKDFLYDNLNLKNKYSFVEYLAEKDLENITNLLQQFGYYFVSVKSKIVENSNKTINLVYDVNLGEKAIIKKIKFTGNKVFKDRKLRELIVSEPAKFWKVISKNKYFDKKRIELDERLLKNYFLNKGYYNVNITSTTASFIKDNEFVLTYNIEAGKKFYFKSININLPDDFDSSDFKSLKKEASKIEKTKYSLRSINKLLKEIDKNVLTSQFKFINAKYTETVTDGNKINLDIYFDESKKLFVNRINILGNTITREDVIRGQVIVDEGDPYNEILFKKGINKIRSLNFFKSVNYKIKDTSDSQKKDVDIIVEEKPTGEITAGAGVGTSGTTFGAGVKENNYLGKGIGLRASLSISDEEFKGEFSVDNPNFANTGRALSFSAQSTEIDRMSDSGYKTSIKGLSLGTRYEQYENLFFSPSISTSYETLKTNDSATASLQKQEGDYFDTTFGYAFDYDLRDKNYKTSDGIRSKFLQDFPITSEDNAVITGYEFNKYYEFENKTRTGFAFWSRAANSLSGDDVRVSKRVYVPSRRLRGFEFAKIGPMDKNDYIGGNYATAVTLSSSVPQIFSNFESTDISVFLDAANVWGVDYDSSINDSSKIRSSLGTSIDIATPIGPLSFTFTQPITKKHTDKTESFRFQIGTSF
;
A
#
# COMPACT_ATOMS: atom_id res chain seq x y z
N MET A 1 -30.55 -96.91 25.77
CA MET A 1 -30.57 -96.90 24.29
C MET A 1 -30.86 -95.46 23.70
N PHE A 2 -30.40 -94.41 24.36
CA PHE A 2 -30.69 -93.04 23.98
C PHE A 2 -29.39 -92.10 23.81
N LEU A 3 -28.20 -92.69 23.84
CA LEU A 3 -26.97 -91.89 23.81
C LEU A 3 -26.26 -91.92 22.40
N ILE A 4 -26.63 -92.84 21.50
CA ILE A 4 -26.00 -92.97 20.21
C ILE A 4 -26.47 -91.91 19.19
N PRO A 5 -27.79 -91.49 19.13
CA PRO A 5 -28.22 -90.46 18.19
C PRO A 5 -27.68 -89.07 18.48
N LEU A 6 -27.43 -88.73 19.78
CA LEU A 6 -26.91 -87.41 20.21
C LEU A 6 -25.43 -87.24 19.85
N MET A 7 -24.68 -88.34 19.93
CA MET A 7 -23.24 -88.31 19.56
C MET A 7 -23.03 -88.18 18.04
N ILE A 8 -23.90 -88.79 17.23
CA ILE A 8 -23.88 -88.64 15.76
C ILE A 8 -24.32 -87.20 15.36
N TYR A 9 -25.30 -86.65 16.02
CA TYR A 9 -25.74 -85.28 15.74
C TYR A 9 -24.67 -84.24 16.12
N VAL A 10 -23.90 -84.38 17.22
CA VAL A 10 -22.79 -83.53 17.62
C VAL A 10 -21.62 -83.73 16.66
N MET A 11 -21.36 -84.94 16.17
CA MET A 11 -20.30 -85.18 15.19
C MET A 11 -20.62 -84.52 13.81
N PHE A 12 -21.87 -84.61 13.32
CA PHE A 12 -22.27 -83.90 12.11
C PHE A 12 -22.31 -82.43 12.22
N LYS A 13 -22.63 -81.84 13.38
CA LYS A 13 -22.59 -80.42 13.64
C LYS A 13 -21.16 -79.86 13.64
N ASN A 14 -20.20 -80.63 14.19
CA ASN A 14 -18.78 -80.27 14.15
C ASN A 14 -18.12 -80.44 12.76
N MET A 15 -18.60 -81.45 11.94
CA MET A 15 -18.09 -81.59 10.58
C MET A 15 -18.49 -80.45 9.64
N ASN A 16 -19.65 -79.82 9.81
CA ASN A 16 -20.00 -78.63 9.03
C ASN A 16 -19.18 -77.43 9.39
N ASN A 17 -18.80 -77.25 10.70
CA ASN A 17 -17.89 -76.19 11.11
C ASN A 17 -16.47 -76.39 10.59
N ILE A 18 -16.00 -77.65 10.50
CA ILE A 18 -14.68 -77.97 9.91
C ILE A 18 -14.66 -77.72 8.41
N LYS A 19 -15.77 -78.05 7.67
CA LYS A 19 -15.91 -77.72 6.24
C LYS A 19 -15.92 -76.16 6.06
N ASN A 20 -16.61 -75.43 6.85
CA ASN A 20 -16.63 -73.97 6.77
C ASN A 20 -15.29 -73.33 7.12
N ILE A 21 -14.55 -73.89 8.09
CA ILE A 21 -13.19 -73.45 8.44
C ILE A 21 -12.21 -73.83 7.33
N LEU A 22 -12.32 -75.03 6.72
CA LEU A 22 -11.51 -75.41 5.57
C LEU A 22 -11.81 -74.55 4.33
N PHE A 23 -13.08 -74.18 4.08
CA PHE A 23 -13.49 -73.29 3.02
C PHE A 23 -13.02 -71.83 3.26
N ALA A 24 -13.05 -71.34 4.50
CA ALA A 24 -12.49 -70.06 4.86
C ALA A 24 -10.95 -70.06 4.73
N ILE A 25 -10.26 -71.13 5.10
CA ILE A 25 -8.79 -71.26 4.91
C ILE A 25 -8.45 -71.34 3.43
N ILE A 26 -9.23 -72.02 2.57
CA ILE A 26 -9.05 -72.05 1.12
C ILE A 26 -9.28 -70.66 0.52
N ILE A 27 -10.26 -69.86 0.98
CA ILE A 27 -10.47 -68.47 0.54
C ILE A 27 -9.31 -67.55 0.96
N ILE A 28 -8.70 -67.78 2.13
CA ILE A 28 -7.51 -67.01 2.60
C ILE A 28 -6.28 -67.40 1.77
N PHE A 29 -6.15 -68.63 1.26
CA PHE A 29 -5.04 -69.02 0.37
C PHE A 29 -5.20 -68.56 -1.07
N PHE A 30 -6.41 -68.13 -1.50
CA PHE A 30 -6.65 -67.48 -2.79
C PHE A 30 -6.67 -65.96 -2.74
N SER A 31 -6.23 -65.34 -1.62
CA SER A 31 -5.85 -63.93 -1.69
C SER A 31 -4.65 -63.81 -2.63
N THR A 32 -4.93 -63.36 -3.84
CA THR A 32 -3.91 -63.08 -4.85
C THR A 32 -2.89 -62.15 -4.24
N GLN A 33 -1.72 -62.70 -3.91
CA GLN A 33 -0.55 -61.86 -3.69
C GLN A 33 -0.36 -61.12 -5.03
N SER A 34 -0.56 -59.80 -4.98
CA SER A 34 -0.07 -58.92 -6.03
C SER A 34 1.44 -59.08 -6.06
N VAL A 35 1.93 -59.98 -6.91
CA VAL A 35 3.37 -60.17 -7.12
C VAL A 35 3.84 -58.89 -7.79
N ALA A 36 4.60 -58.08 -7.09
CA ALA A 36 5.31 -56.98 -7.73
C ALA A 36 6.39 -57.57 -8.63
N ASP A 37 6.23 -57.44 -9.93
CA ASP A 37 7.22 -57.87 -10.92
C ASP A 37 8.27 -56.76 -11.13
N ILE A 38 9.51 -57.15 -11.33
CA ILE A 38 10.63 -56.24 -11.57
C ILE A 38 10.64 -55.81 -13.05
N ILE A 39 10.84 -54.51 -13.28
CA ILE A 39 10.99 -53.95 -14.63
C ILE A 39 12.28 -54.49 -15.29
N LYS A 40 12.17 -55.34 -16.31
CA LYS A 40 13.27 -55.88 -17.11
C LYS A 40 13.43 -55.12 -18.42
N GLU A 41 12.31 -54.74 -19.05
CA GLU A 41 12.27 -54.05 -20.33
C GLU A 41 11.28 -52.91 -20.30
N ILE A 42 11.64 -51.80 -20.96
CA ILE A 42 10.80 -50.61 -21.09
C ILE A 42 10.66 -50.29 -22.57
N GLU A 43 9.42 -50.20 -23.05
CA GLU A 43 9.06 -49.78 -24.39
C GLU A 43 8.17 -48.58 -24.33
N ILE A 44 8.50 -47.50 -25.07
CA ILE A 44 7.74 -46.28 -25.14
C ILE A 44 7.39 -46.03 -26.60
N ASN A 45 6.10 -45.82 -26.87
CA ASN A 45 5.57 -45.63 -28.21
C ASN A 45 4.74 -44.36 -28.28
N GLY A 46 4.76 -43.66 -29.43
CA GLY A 46 3.92 -42.50 -29.72
C GLY A 46 4.53 -41.16 -29.30
N ASN A 47 5.76 -41.15 -28.80
CA ASN A 47 6.47 -39.93 -28.53
C ASN A 47 7.19 -39.40 -29.79
N ASP A 48 6.83 -38.18 -30.18
CA ASP A 48 7.40 -37.51 -31.35
C ASP A 48 8.49 -36.49 -30.96
N ARG A 49 8.26 -35.72 -29.87
CA ARG A 49 9.10 -34.61 -29.44
C ARG A 49 9.82 -34.88 -28.12
N ILE A 50 9.20 -35.62 -27.23
CA ILE A 50 9.71 -35.89 -25.89
C ILE A 50 10.53 -37.16 -25.95
N SER A 51 11.81 -37.12 -25.56
CA SER A 51 12.66 -38.29 -25.61
C SER A 51 12.24 -39.37 -24.60
N ASN A 52 12.56 -40.62 -24.88
CA ASN A 52 12.30 -41.72 -23.96
C ASN A 52 12.88 -41.49 -22.60
N GLU A 53 14.11 -40.94 -22.54
CA GLU A 53 14.82 -40.60 -21.27
C GLU A 53 14.04 -39.58 -20.47
N THR A 54 13.48 -38.54 -21.14
CA THR A 54 12.67 -37.51 -20.46
C THR A 54 11.40 -38.12 -19.86
N ILE A 55 10.72 -39.01 -20.60
CA ILE A 55 9.50 -39.71 -20.13
C ILE A 55 9.82 -40.57 -18.89
N LEU A 56 10.93 -41.29 -18.92
CA LEU A 56 11.38 -42.09 -17.79
C LEU A 56 11.67 -41.25 -16.55
N VAL A 57 12.33 -40.12 -16.72
CA VAL A 57 12.61 -39.18 -15.62
C VAL A 57 11.32 -38.57 -15.07
N LEU A 58 10.40 -38.14 -15.94
CA LEU A 58 9.12 -37.53 -15.53
C LEU A 58 8.20 -38.54 -14.81
N GLY A 59 8.19 -39.77 -15.25
CA GLY A 59 7.43 -40.86 -14.62
C GLY A 59 8.18 -41.54 -13.45
N ASN A 60 9.41 -41.09 -13.15
CA ASN A 60 10.28 -41.75 -12.15
C ASN A 60 10.37 -43.27 -12.36
N ILE A 61 10.65 -43.72 -13.60
CA ILE A 61 10.67 -45.13 -14.02
C ILE A 61 12.12 -45.59 -14.23
N SER A 62 12.55 -46.61 -13.51
CA SER A 62 13.89 -47.17 -13.66
C SER A 62 13.85 -48.70 -13.82
N LYS A 63 14.75 -49.23 -14.66
CA LYS A 63 14.93 -50.70 -14.76
C LYS A 63 15.39 -51.27 -13.41
N GLY A 64 14.84 -52.40 -13.02
CA GLY A 64 15.15 -53.05 -11.76
C GLY A 64 14.21 -52.69 -10.61
N GLU A 65 13.31 -51.75 -10.78
CA GLU A 65 12.31 -51.40 -9.78
C GLU A 65 11.13 -52.38 -9.77
N ASN A 66 10.57 -52.62 -8.58
CA ASN A 66 9.35 -53.39 -8.40
C ASN A 66 8.14 -52.53 -8.73
N LEU A 67 7.25 -53.02 -9.60
CA LEU A 67 6.02 -52.33 -9.93
C LEU A 67 4.80 -53.09 -9.37
N ASN A 68 3.94 -52.34 -8.70
CA ASN A 68 2.61 -52.75 -8.30
C ASN A 68 1.56 -51.82 -8.89
N SER A 69 0.27 -52.17 -8.81
CA SER A 69 -0.83 -51.36 -9.35
C SER A 69 -0.89 -49.94 -8.81
N ASN A 70 -0.46 -49.71 -7.54
CA ASN A 70 -0.43 -48.37 -6.97
C ASN A 70 0.70 -47.51 -7.56
N GLN A 71 1.86 -48.11 -7.81
CA GLN A 71 3.01 -47.41 -8.44
C GLN A 71 2.70 -47.09 -9.91
N LEU A 72 2.01 -47.97 -10.66
CA LEU A 72 1.53 -47.67 -12.00
C LEU A 72 0.59 -46.44 -12.02
N ASN A 73 -0.31 -46.34 -11.04
CA ASN A 73 -1.20 -45.20 -10.93
C ASN A 73 -0.44 -43.89 -10.57
N ILE A 74 0.63 -43.98 -9.77
CA ILE A 74 1.49 -42.83 -9.47
C ILE A 74 2.23 -42.39 -10.73
N ILE A 75 2.85 -43.32 -11.47
CA ILE A 75 3.52 -43.00 -12.72
C ILE A 75 2.57 -42.33 -13.71
N LEU A 76 1.36 -42.91 -13.87
CA LEU A 76 0.32 -42.36 -14.75
C LEU A 76 -0.04 -40.92 -14.33
N LYS A 77 -0.23 -40.68 -13.03
CA LYS A 77 -0.53 -39.38 -12.48
C LYS A 77 0.60 -38.37 -12.69
N ASP A 78 1.83 -38.78 -12.39
CA ASP A 78 3.01 -37.90 -12.53
C ASP A 78 3.20 -37.49 -14.00
N LEU A 79 3.01 -38.40 -14.94
CA LEU A 79 3.08 -38.08 -16.35
C LEU A 79 1.93 -37.15 -16.82
N TYR A 80 0.69 -37.34 -16.35
CA TYR A 80 -0.43 -36.43 -16.68
C TYR A 80 -0.26 -35.05 -16.06
N GLU A 81 0.29 -34.96 -14.87
CA GLU A 81 0.54 -33.67 -14.19
C GLU A 81 1.54 -32.77 -14.95
N THR A 82 2.37 -33.34 -15.83
CA THR A 82 3.28 -32.57 -16.70
C THR A 82 2.55 -31.74 -17.76
N ASN A 83 1.31 -32.09 -18.09
CA ASN A 83 0.52 -31.51 -19.20
C ASN A 83 1.12 -31.75 -20.61
N PHE A 84 2.11 -32.63 -20.75
CA PHE A 84 2.72 -32.91 -22.06
C PHE A 84 1.92 -33.91 -22.89
N PHE A 85 1.09 -34.71 -22.24
CA PHE A 85 0.41 -35.87 -22.87
C PHE A 85 -1.11 -35.70 -22.85
N ASN A 86 -1.73 -35.99 -23.98
CA ASN A 86 -3.19 -36.03 -24.13
C ASN A 86 -3.78 -37.35 -23.67
N ASP A 87 -3.08 -38.46 -23.99
CA ASP A 87 -3.48 -39.79 -23.56
C ASP A 87 -2.24 -40.62 -23.19
N ILE A 88 -2.36 -41.45 -22.15
CA ILE A 88 -1.30 -42.30 -21.64
C ILE A 88 -1.90 -43.64 -21.28
N LYS A 89 -1.43 -44.69 -21.95
CA LYS A 89 -1.74 -46.07 -21.60
C LYS A 89 -0.47 -46.77 -21.13
N ILE A 90 -0.52 -47.35 -19.94
CA ILE A 90 0.58 -48.10 -19.38
C ILE A 90 0.13 -49.55 -19.20
N GLU A 91 0.85 -50.48 -19.80
CA GLU A 91 0.64 -51.92 -19.66
C GLU A 91 1.90 -52.53 -19.07
N PHE A 92 1.76 -53.36 -18.04
CA PHE A 92 2.86 -54.06 -17.43
C PHE A 92 2.59 -55.54 -17.36
N ASN A 93 3.36 -56.34 -18.11
CA ASN A 93 3.22 -57.79 -18.19
C ASN A 93 4.58 -58.48 -18.23
N ASN A 94 4.78 -59.50 -17.40
CA ASN A 94 5.99 -60.34 -17.37
C ASN A 94 7.32 -59.55 -17.25
N GLY A 95 7.34 -58.42 -16.51
CA GLY A 95 8.52 -57.58 -16.35
C GLY A 95 8.77 -56.62 -17.52
N LYS A 96 7.88 -56.54 -18.51
CA LYS A 96 7.94 -55.55 -19.59
C LYS A 96 6.86 -54.50 -19.36
N ILE A 97 7.29 -53.21 -19.26
CA ILE A 97 6.39 -52.05 -19.24
C ILE A 97 6.30 -51.45 -20.65
N VAL A 98 5.10 -51.32 -21.15
CA VAL A 98 4.80 -50.66 -22.43
C VAL A 98 4.00 -49.39 -22.13
N ILE A 99 4.55 -48.25 -22.54
CA ILE A 99 3.93 -46.93 -22.35
C ILE A 99 3.57 -46.41 -23.74
N ASN A 100 2.28 -46.37 -24.05
CA ASN A 100 1.76 -45.74 -25.26
C ASN A 100 1.24 -44.36 -24.91
N ILE A 101 1.75 -43.33 -25.59
CA ILE A 101 1.41 -41.95 -25.33
C ILE A 101 0.95 -41.23 -26.59
N ILE A 102 0.13 -40.21 -26.35
CA ILE A 102 -0.23 -39.22 -27.37
C ILE A 102 0.18 -37.85 -26.78
N GLU A 103 1.10 -37.18 -27.44
CA GLU A 103 1.57 -35.88 -26.99
C GLU A 103 0.54 -34.78 -27.25
N ASN A 104 0.41 -33.84 -26.30
CA ASN A 104 -0.34 -32.60 -26.49
C ASN A 104 0.35 -31.71 -27.53
N PRO A 105 -0.37 -31.09 -28.47
CA PRO A 105 0.21 -30.15 -29.42
C PRO A 105 0.75 -28.93 -28.72
N ILE A 106 1.82 -28.31 -29.24
CA ILE A 106 2.35 -27.03 -28.73
C ILE A 106 1.56 -25.88 -29.31
N ILE A 107 1.24 -24.91 -28.44
CA ILE A 107 0.65 -23.63 -28.82
C ILE A 107 1.76 -22.75 -29.43
N GLN A 108 1.67 -22.52 -30.74
CA GLN A 108 2.58 -21.59 -31.43
C GLN A 108 2.26 -20.15 -31.09
N GLU A 109 0.96 -19.82 -31.14
CA GLU A 109 0.50 -18.45 -30.87
C GLU A 109 -0.88 -18.45 -30.23
N VAL A 110 -1.10 -17.56 -29.23
CA VAL A 110 -2.41 -17.24 -28.65
C VAL A 110 -2.90 -15.92 -29.22
N LYS A 111 -4.09 -15.93 -29.83
CA LYS A 111 -4.69 -14.75 -30.47
C LYS A 111 -6.02 -14.37 -29.83
N PHE A 112 -6.29 -13.06 -29.74
CA PHE A 112 -7.60 -12.53 -29.37
C PHE A 112 -8.23 -11.84 -30.57
N ILE A 113 -9.41 -12.31 -30.99
CA ILE A 113 -10.27 -11.70 -32.00
C ILE A 113 -11.39 -10.94 -31.29
N GLY A 114 -11.90 -9.83 -31.86
CA GLY A 114 -12.99 -9.02 -31.28
C GLY A 114 -12.56 -7.97 -30.29
N ILE A 115 -11.32 -7.95 -29.82
CA ILE A 115 -10.76 -6.92 -28.93
C ILE A 115 -9.86 -5.98 -29.73
N LYS A 116 -10.16 -4.67 -29.73
CA LYS A 116 -9.35 -3.66 -30.45
C LYS A 116 -8.18 -3.11 -29.62
N ALA A 117 -8.34 -3.01 -28.29
CA ALA A 117 -7.36 -2.36 -27.41
C ALA A 117 -6.20 -3.31 -27.07
N ASN A 118 -4.97 -3.00 -27.51
CA ASN A 118 -3.79 -3.83 -27.23
C ASN A 118 -3.52 -4.02 -25.74
N LYS A 119 -3.60 -2.95 -24.93
CA LYS A 119 -3.46 -3.05 -23.46
C LYS A 119 -4.42 -4.04 -22.80
N LEU A 120 -5.63 -4.20 -23.36
CA LEU A 120 -6.59 -5.16 -22.83
C LEU A 120 -6.21 -6.59 -23.25
N LYS A 121 -5.71 -6.77 -24.49
CA LYS A 121 -5.19 -8.07 -24.95
C LYS A 121 -4.00 -8.51 -24.10
N ASP A 122 -3.03 -7.61 -23.87
CA ASP A 122 -1.84 -7.90 -23.06
C ASP A 122 -2.25 -8.29 -21.63
N PHE A 123 -3.17 -7.52 -21.02
CA PHE A 123 -3.70 -7.83 -19.69
C PHE A 123 -4.38 -9.21 -19.63
N LEU A 124 -5.19 -9.56 -20.63
CA LEU A 124 -5.82 -10.87 -20.69
C LEU A 124 -4.78 -11.97 -20.88
N TYR A 125 -3.83 -11.79 -21.80
CA TYR A 125 -2.75 -12.74 -22.07
C TYR A 125 -1.93 -13.04 -20.81
N ASP A 126 -1.57 -12.02 -20.03
CA ASP A 126 -0.81 -12.19 -18.79
C ASP A 126 -1.52 -13.07 -17.76
N ASN A 127 -2.86 -13.07 -17.78
CA ASN A 127 -3.70 -13.83 -16.86
C ASN A 127 -4.16 -15.20 -17.40
N LEU A 128 -3.70 -15.65 -18.58
CA LEU A 128 -4.01 -16.98 -19.11
C LEU A 128 -3.17 -18.07 -18.44
N ASN A 129 -3.74 -19.27 -18.34
CA ASN A 129 -3.01 -20.49 -18.01
C ASN A 129 -2.22 -20.99 -19.22
N LEU A 130 -2.80 -20.91 -20.43
CA LEU A 130 -2.18 -21.33 -21.69
C LEU A 130 -1.53 -20.14 -22.39
N LYS A 131 -0.24 -20.29 -22.71
CA LYS A 131 0.57 -19.25 -23.36
C LYS A 131 1.32 -19.83 -24.56
N ASN A 132 1.93 -18.96 -25.35
CA ASN A 132 2.81 -19.37 -26.45
C ASN A 132 3.89 -20.33 -25.93
N LYS A 133 4.17 -21.37 -26.69
CA LYS A 133 5.12 -22.46 -26.39
C LYS A 133 4.70 -23.42 -25.27
N TYR A 134 3.50 -23.29 -24.69
CA TYR A 134 2.94 -24.27 -23.76
C TYR A 134 2.27 -25.42 -24.51
N SER A 135 2.20 -26.58 -23.89
CA SER A 135 1.36 -27.69 -24.39
C SER A 135 -0.11 -27.33 -24.23
N PHE A 136 -0.91 -27.62 -25.22
CA PHE A 136 -2.34 -27.39 -25.20
C PHE A 136 -3.03 -28.45 -24.34
N VAL A 137 -3.80 -27.99 -23.36
CA VAL A 137 -4.64 -28.84 -22.51
C VAL A 137 -6.07 -28.32 -22.56
N GLU A 138 -7.02 -29.12 -23.01
CA GLU A 138 -8.42 -28.67 -23.19
C GLU A 138 -9.06 -28.12 -21.93
N TYR A 139 -8.88 -28.77 -20.79
CA TYR A 139 -9.35 -28.30 -19.48
C TYR A 139 -8.82 -26.91 -19.10
N LEU A 140 -7.53 -26.65 -19.41
CA LEU A 140 -6.94 -25.33 -19.14
C LEU A 140 -7.49 -24.26 -20.10
N ALA A 141 -7.82 -24.65 -21.35
CA ALA A 141 -8.47 -23.72 -22.28
C ALA A 141 -9.88 -23.35 -21.83
N GLU A 142 -10.66 -24.31 -21.33
CA GLU A 142 -11.98 -24.07 -20.74
C GLU A 142 -11.87 -23.12 -19.51
N LYS A 143 -10.90 -23.36 -18.66
CA LYS A 143 -10.61 -22.50 -17.49
C LYS A 143 -10.19 -21.09 -17.92
N ASP A 144 -9.45 -20.95 -19.00
CA ASP A 144 -9.10 -19.66 -19.58
C ASP A 144 -10.32 -18.94 -20.16
N LEU A 145 -11.28 -19.65 -20.79
CA LEU A 145 -12.55 -19.04 -21.22
C LEU A 145 -13.33 -18.43 -20.04
N GLU A 146 -13.42 -19.17 -18.94
CA GLU A 146 -14.07 -18.67 -17.72
C GLU A 146 -13.31 -17.46 -17.15
N ASN A 147 -11.98 -17.55 -17.09
CA ASN A 147 -11.14 -16.47 -16.57
C ASN A 147 -11.24 -15.20 -17.42
N ILE A 148 -11.14 -15.31 -18.76
CA ILE A 148 -11.32 -14.20 -19.69
C ILE A 148 -12.69 -13.55 -19.50
N THR A 149 -13.75 -14.36 -19.41
CA THR A 149 -15.13 -13.90 -19.19
C THR A 149 -15.23 -13.10 -17.89
N ASN A 150 -14.72 -13.66 -16.79
CA ASN A 150 -14.72 -13.01 -15.47
C ASN A 150 -13.94 -11.68 -15.47
N LEU A 151 -12.78 -11.66 -16.12
CA LEU A 151 -11.95 -10.45 -16.23
C LEU A 151 -12.67 -9.37 -17.06
N LEU A 152 -13.26 -9.72 -18.19
CA LEU A 152 -13.99 -8.78 -19.03
C LEU A 152 -15.25 -8.25 -18.35
N GLN A 153 -15.94 -9.06 -17.55
CA GLN A 153 -17.07 -8.62 -16.74
C GLN A 153 -16.63 -7.57 -15.70
N GLN A 154 -15.44 -7.69 -15.10
CA GLN A 154 -14.90 -6.66 -14.20
C GLN A 154 -14.65 -5.32 -14.91
N PHE A 155 -14.42 -5.33 -16.23
CA PHE A 155 -14.36 -4.12 -17.05
C PHE A 155 -15.73 -3.61 -17.51
N GLY A 156 -16.82 -4.24 -17.04
CA GLY A 156 -18.21 -3.84 -17.32
C GLY A 156 -18.84 -4.51 -18.55
N TYR A 157 -18.15 -5.43 -19.20
CA TYR A 157 -18.71 -6.21 -20.34
C TYR A 157 -19.48 -7.44 -19.82
N TYR A 158 -20.63 -7.19 -19.20
CA TYR A 158 -21.39 -8.27 -18.55
C TYR A 158 -21.92 -9.34 -19.54
N PHE A 159 -22.29 -8.92 -20.74
CA PHE A 159 -22.83 -9.79 -21.79
C PHE A 159 -21.74 -10.35 -22.72
N VAL A 160 -20.50 -10.36 -22.30
CA VAL A 160 -19.40 -10.89 -23.09
C VAL A 160 -19.60 -12.38 -23.37
N SER A 161 -19.34 -12.78 -24.61
CA SER A 161 -19.25 -14.19 -25.03
C SER A 161 -17.85 -14.46 -25.53
N VAL A 162 -17.24 -15.51 -25.00
CA VAL A 162 -15.88 -15.96 -25.39
C VAL A 162 -15.96 -17.39 -25.88
N LYS A 163 -15.32 -17.66 -27.01
CA LYS A 163 -15.18 -19.01 -27.56
C LYS A 163 -13.73 -19.28 -27.92
N SER A 164 -13.24 -20.48 -27.69
CA SER A 164 -11.94 -20.90 -28.17
C SER A 164 -12.06 -21.58 -29.52
N LYS A 165 -11.07 -21.38 -30.39
CA LYS A 165 -10.89 -22.09 -31.64
C LYS A 165 -9.44 -22.54 -31.72
N ILE A 166 -9.26 -23.79 -32.12
CA ILE A 166 -7.95 -24.38 -32.39
C ILE A 166 -7.73 -24.35 -33.88
N VAL A 167 -6.61 -23.85 -34.31
CA VAL A 167 -6.19 -23.86 -35.72
C VAL A 167 -4.89 -24.64 -35.80
N GLU A 168 -4.97 -25.82 -36.44
CA GLU A 168 -3.80 -26.68 -36.65
C GLU A 168 -2.87 -26.09 -37.72
N ASN A 169 -1.57 -26.15 -37.44
CA ASN A 169 -0.53 -25.73 -38.38
C ASN A 169 0.12 -26.96 -39.03
N SER A 170 0.74 -26.76 -40.19
CA SER A 170 1.41 -27.84 -40.96
C SER A 170 2.58 -28.50 -40.22
N ASN A 171 3.10 -27.87 -39.16
CA ASN A 171 4.21 -28.36 -38.34
C ASN A 171 3.77 -29.08 -37.04
N LYS A 172 2.56 -29.62 -37.00
CA LYS A 172 1.95 -30.28 -35.82
C LYS A 172 1.82 -29.35 -34.58
N THR A 173 1.92 -28.04 -34.73
CA THR A 173 1.61 -27.05 -33.67
C THR A 173 0.20 -26.50 -33.89
N ILE A 174 -0.33 -25.82 -32.90
CA ILE A 174 -1.64 -25.18 -33.00
C ILE A 174 -1.54 -23.65 -32.69
N ASN A 175 -2.47 -22.88 -33.25
CA ASN A 175 -2.78 -21.55 -32.76
C ASN A 175 -4.09 -21.61 -31.97
N LEU A 176 -4.04 -21.06 -30.74
CA LEU A 176 -5.22 -20.98 -29.89
C LEU A 176 -5.82 -19.57 -30.05
N VAL A 177 -7.04 -19.53 -30.58
CA VAL A 177 -7.73 -18.27 -30.87
C VAL A 177 -8.91 -18.13 -29.93
N TYR A 178 -8.89 -17.07 -29.11
CA TYR A 178 -10.03 -16.65 -28.31
C TYR A 178 -10.85 -15.62 -29.10
N ASP A 179 -12.04 -16.04 -29.53
CA ASP A 179 -13.01 -15.20 -30.26
C ASP A 179 -13.94 -14.53 -29.23
N VAL A 180 -13.76 -13.23 -29.03
CA VAL A 180 -14.41 -12.47 -27.98
C VAL A 180 -15.44 -11.52 -28.57
N ASN A 181 -16.70 -11.72 -28.27
CA ASN A 181 -17.74 -10.75 -28.50
C ASN A 181 -17.98 -9.97 -27.20
N LEU A 182 -17.47 -8.74 -27.12
CA LEU A 182 -17.54 -7.92 -25.91
C LEU A 182 -18.97 -7.51 -25.55
N GLY A 183 -19.87 -7.36 -26.52
CA GLY A 183 -21.17 -6.76 -26.30
C GLY A 183 -21.07 -5.32 -25.80
N GLU A 184 -22.17 -4.76 -25.36
CA GLU A 184 -22.22 -3.46 -24.72
C GLU A 184 -21.92 -3.55 -23.21
N LYS A 185 -21.39 -2.44 -22.64
CA LYS A 185 -21.14 -2.39 -21.20
C LYS A 185 -22.43 -2.29 -20.42
N ALA A 186 -22.61 -3.16 -19.45
CA ALA A 186 -23.73 -3.13 -18.51
C ALA A 186 -23.66 -1.90 -17.60
N ILE A 187 -24.68 -1.09 -17.57
CA ILE A 187 -24.73 0.22 -16.89
C ILE A 187 -25.74 0.18 -15.74
N ILE A 188 -25.32 0.64 -14.57
CA ILE A 188 -26.21 0.82 -13.43
C ILE A 188 -26.99 2.14 -13.64
N LYS A 189 -28.26 2.05 -13.98
CA LYS A 189 -29.14 3.21 -14.18
C LYS A 189 -29.61 3.80 -12.87
N LYS A 190 -29.96 2.96 -11.91
CA LYS A 190 -30.50 3.35 -10.60
C LYS A 190 -30.08 2.40 -9.50
N ILE A 191 -29.88 2.95 -8.30
CA ILE A 191 -29.62 2.16 -7.08
C ILE A 191 -30.76 2.45 -6.11
N LYS A 192 -31.39 1.38 -5.60
CA LYS A 192 -32.51 1.41 -4.63
C LYS A 192 -32.09 0.69 -3.36
N PHE A 193 -32.63 1.17 -2.25
CA PHE A 193 -32.54 0.51 -0.96
C PHE A 193 -33.94 0.25 -0.44
N THR A 194 -34.26 -0.98 -0.09
CA THR A 194 -35.57 -1.44 0.38
C THR A 194 -35.46 -2.11 1.74
N GLY A 195 -36.59 -2.49 2.34
CA GLY A 195 -36.67 -3.12 3.65
C GLY A 195 -36.57 -2.12 4.82
N ASN A 196 -36.31 -2.63 6.03
CA ASN A 196 -36.16 -1.83 7.24
C ASN A 196 -34.75 -1.22 7.33
N LYS A 197 -34.47 -0.23 6.49
CA LYS A 197 -33.13 0.32 6.26
C LYS A 197 -32.69 1.43 7.23
N VAL A 198 -33.57 1.96 8.06
CA VAL A 198 -33.32 2.98 9.12
C VAL A 198 -32.64 4.27 8.63
N PHE A 199 -31.70 4.19 7.69
CA PHE A 199 -30.96 5.33 7.15
C PHE A 199 -31.54 5.77 5.79
N LYS A 200 -31.43 7.07 5.50
CA LYS A 200 -31.86 7.64 4.22
C LYS A 200 -31.03 7.09 3.05
N ASP A 201 -31.66 6.86 1.90
CA ASP A 201 -31.02 6.36 0.67
C ASP A 201 -29.79 7.17 0.27
N ARG A 202 -29.84 8.49 0.45
CA ARG A 202 -28.69 9.36 0.17
C ARG A 202 -27.47 8.92 0.98
N LYS A 203 -27.66 8.64 2.30
CA LYS A 203 -26.57 8.22 3.18
C LYS A 203 -26.04 6.84 2.81
N LEU A 204 -26.93 5.89 2.51
CA LEU A 204 -26.51 4.54 2.10
C LEU A 204 -25.78 4.57 0.76
N ARG A 205 -26.20 5.44 -0.17
CA ARG A 205 -25.52 5.61 -1.46
C ARG A 205 -24.13 6.21 -1.35
N GLU A 206 -23.87 7.04 -0.35
CA GLU A 206 -22.55 7.60 -0.07
C GLU A 206 -21.54 6.56 0.49
N LEU A 207 -22.02 5.41 0.97
CA LEU A 207 -21.19 4.36 1.58
C LEU A 207 -20.69 3.33 0.58
N ILE A 208 -21.43 3.14 -0.51
CA ILE A 208 -21.14 2.13 -1.53
C ILE A 208 -20.26 2.69 -2.64
N VAL A 209 -19.55 1.79 -3.31
CA VAL A 209 -18.67 2.13 -4.45
C VAL A 209 -19.45 2.20 -5.75
N SER A 210 -20.48 1.34 -5.92
CA SER A 210 -21.33 1.38 -7.11
C SER A 210 -22.11 2.66 -7.23
N GLU A 211 -22.19 3.20 -8.46
CA GLU A 211 -22.82 4.49 -8.73
C GLU A 211 -23.79 4.42 -9.91
N PRO A 212 -24.91 5.17 -9.88
CA PRO A 212 -25.75 5.29 -11.05
C PRO A 212 -25.05 6.12 -12.14
N ALA A 213 -25.23 5.70 -13.40
CA ALA A 213 -24.75 6.43 -14.56
C ALA A 213 -25.42 7.79 -14.68
N LYS A 214 -24.63 8.83 -14.92
CA LYS A 214 -25.07 10.19 -15.17
C LYS A 214 -24.26 10.77 -16.34
N PHE A 215 -24.82 11.70 -17.12
CA PHE A 215 -24.19 12.23 -18.34
C PHE A 215 -22.80 12.87 -18.08
N TRP A 216 -22.60 13.46 -16.89
CA TRP A 216 -21.30 14.05 -16.49
C TRP A 216 -20.30 13.04 -15.92
N LYS A 217 -20.71 11.77 -15.71
CA LYS A 217 -19.83 10.69 -15.19
C LYS A 217 -19.14 9.93 -16.32
N VAL A 218 -18.52 10.63 -17.25
CA VAL A 218 -17.91 10.00 -18.45
C VAL A 218 -16.76 9.07 -18.06
N ILE A 219 -15.93 9.47 -17.11
CA ILE A 219 -14.66 8.77 -16.76
C ILE A 219 -14.87 7.69 -15.68
N SER A 220 -15.94 7.78 -14.88
CA SER A 220 -16.15 6.82 -13.78
C SER A 220 -16.41 5.39 -14.27
N LYS A 221 -15.64 4.43 -13.75
CA LYS A 221 -15.84 3.00 -13.99
C LYS A 221 -16.90 2.41 -13.04
N ASN A 222 -17.25 3.09 -11.95
CA ASN A 222 -18.16 2.61 -10.91
C ASN A 222 -19.64 2.55 -11.36
N LYS A 223 -19.95 3.14 -12.51
CA LYS A 223 -21.26 3.09 -13.17
C LYS A 223 -21.54 1.78 -13.90
N TYR A 224 -20.53 0.94 -14.12
CA TYR A 224 -20.72 -0.34 -14.78
C TYR A 224 -21.07 -1.42 -13.77
N PHE A 225 -21.86 -2.41 -14.19
CA PHE A 225 -22.20 -3.56 -13.36
C PHE A 225 -20.96 -4.43 -13.12
N ASP A 226 -20.70 -4.78 -11.86
CA ASP A 226 -19.57 -5.62 -11.44
C ASP A 226 -19.96 -6.39 -10.17
N LYS A 227 -20.01 -7.71 -10.24
CA LYS A 227 -20.44 -8.57 -9.14
C LYS A 227 -19.55 -8.43 -7.89
N LYS A 228 -18.23 -8.38 -8.07
CA LYS A 228 -17.28 -8.23 -6.94
C LYS A 228 -17.44 -6.89 -6.24
N ARG A 229 -17.77 -5.85 -6.99
CA ARG A 229 -18.05 -4.51 -6.43
C ARG A 229 -19.35 -4.51 -5.65
N ILE A 230 -20.38 -5.21 -6.12
CA ILE A 230 -21.63 -5.37 -5.38
C ILE A 230 -21.40 -6.09 -4.04
N GLU A 231 -20.61 -7.16 -4.02
CA GLU A 231 -20.20 -7.84 -2.79
C GLU A 231 -19.42 -6.92 -1.84
N LEU A 232 -18.59 -6.04 -2.39
CA LEU A 232 -17.92 -5.00 -1.59
C LEU A 232 -18.93 -4.01 -1.01
N ASP A 233 -19.90 -3.56 -1.80
CA ASP A 233 -20.95 -2.65 -1.36
C ASP A 233 -21.76 -3.24 -0.20
N GLU A 234 -22.12 -4.52 -0.27
CA GLU A 234 -22.80 -5.23 0.80
C GLU A 234 -21.97 -5.23 2.09
N ARG A 235 -20.68 -5.52 1.99
CA ARG A 235 -19.76 -5.49 3.14
C ARG A 235 -19.64 -4.07 3.73
N LEU A 236 -19.57 -3.04 2.89
CA LEU A 236 -19.51 -1.65 3.33
C LEU A 236 -20.79 -1.23 4.05
N LEU A 237 -21.95 -1.58 3.49
CA LEU A 237 -23.24 -1.35 4.13
C LEU A 237 -23.31 -2.08 5.46
N LYS A 238 -23.05 -3.39 5.51
CA LYS A 238 -23.07 -4.19 6.74
C LYS A 238 -22.15 -3.60 7.81
N ASN A 239 -20.92 -3.27 7.47
CA ASN A 239 -19.95 -2.66 8.38
C ASN A 239 -20.44 -1.31 8.94
N TYR A 240 -21.10 -0.50 8.10
CA TYR A 240 -21.66 0.75 8.57
C TYR A 240 -22.78 0.54 9.59
N PHE A 241 -23.71 -0.36 9.33
CA PHE A 241 -24.79 -0.69 10.27
C PHE A 241 -24.23 -1.25 11.58
N LEU A 242 -23.29 -2.19 11.54
CA LEU A 242 -22.58 -2.72 12.70
C LEU A 242 -21.94 -1.59 13.53
N ASN A 243 -21.29 -0.63 12.87
CA ASN A 243 -20.66 0.52 13.54
C ASN A 243 -21.68 1.53 14.10
N LYS A 244 -22.95 1.43 13.74
CA LYS A 244 -24.04 2.27 14.27
C LYS A 244 -24.91 1.54 15.31
N GLY A 245 -24.51 0.32 15.67
CA GLY A 245 -25.15 -0.49 16.71
C GLY A 245 -26.13 -1.55 16.20
N TYR A 246 -26.32 -1.70 14.93
CA TYR A 246 -27.24 -2.69 14.37
C TYR A 246 -26.54 -4.05 14.18
N TYR A 247 -26.39 -4.79 15.29
CA TYR A 247 -25.64 -6.05 15.32
C TYR A 247 -26.25 -7.13 14.41
N ASN A 248 -27.58 -7.27 14.42
CA ASN A 248 -28.30 -8.26 13.63
C ASN A 248 -28.64 -7.78 12.22
N VAL A 249 -27.93 -6.77 11.70
CA VAL A 249 -28.19 -6.32 10.31
C VAL A 249 -27.95 -7.45 9.33
N ASN A 250 -28.94 -7.65 8.45
CA ASN A 250 -28.87 -8.59 7.35
C ASN A 250 -29.22 -7.91 6.03
N ILE A 251 -28.41 -8.14 5.01
CA ILE A 251 -28.76 -7.80 3.63
C ILE A 251 -29.38 -9.06 3.04
N THR A 252 -30.72 -9.10 3.03
CA THR A 252 -31.47 -10.32 2.71
C THR A 252 -31.41 -10.69 1.25
N SER A 253 -31.25 -9.69 0.39
CA SER A 253 -31.03 -9.91 -1.04
C SER A 253 -30.45 -8.66 -1.71
N THR A 254 -29.61 -8.89 -2.71
CA THR A 254 -29.16 -7.87 -3.65
C THR A 254 -29.55 -8.31 -5.05
N THR A 255 -30.42 -7.56 -5.70
CA THR A 255 -30.93 -7.89 -7.01
C THR A 255 -30.49 -6.86 -8.05
N ALA A 256 -30.07 -7.32 -9.21
CA ALA A 256 -29.80 -6.53 -10.37
C ALA A 256 -30.89 -6.83 -11.41
N SER A 257 -31.87 -5.96 -11.53
CA SER A 257 -32.96 -6.11 -12.48
C SER A 257 -32.62 -5.41 -13.78
N PHE A 258 -32.67 -6.14 -14.87
CA PHE A 258 -32.51 -5.63 -16.21
C PHE A 258 -33.74 -4.77 -16.62
N ILE A 259 -33.52 -3.59 -17.22
CA ILE A 259 -34.62 -2.73 -17.68
C ILE A 259 -34.76 -2.85 -19.19
N LYS A 260 -33.74 -2.45 -19.93
CA LYS A 260 -33.66 -2.50 -21.40
C LYS A 260 -32.22 -2.30 -21.84
N ASP A 261 -31.88 -2.79 -23.01
CA ASP A 261 -30.58 -2.71 -23.64
C ASP A 261 -29.46 -3.21 -22.72
N ASN A 262 -28.69 -2.34 -22.13
CA ASN A 262 -27.58 -2.65 -21.21
C ASN A 262 -27.78 -2.00 -19.81
N GLU A 263 -29.00 -1.55 -19.48
CA GLU A 263 -29.30 -0.82 -18.25
C GLU A 263 -29.85 -1.71 -17.14
N PHE A 264 -29.32 -1.55 -15.92
CA PHE A 264 -29.71 -2.29 -14.71
C PHE A 264 -30.22 -1.35 -13.60
N VAL A 265 -31.18 -1.85 -12.80
CA VAL A 265 -31.51 -1.32 -11.48
C VAL A 265 -30.92 -2.24 -10.43
N LEU A 266 -30.04 -1.72 -9.59
CA LEU A 266 -29.46 -2.44 -8.46
C LEU A 266 -30.31 -2.14 -7.21
N THR A 267 -30.79 -3.17 -6.53
CA THR A 267 -31.61 -3.03 -5.32
C THR A 267 -31.01 -3.83 -4.18
N TYR A 268 -30.69 -3.15 -3.07
CA TYR A 268 -30.25 -3.77 -1.81
C TYR A 268 -31.45 -3.82 -0.85
N ASN A 269 -31.81 -5.03 -0.41
CA ASN A 269 -32.85 -5.21 0.59
C ASN A 269 -32.21 -5.41 1.97
N ILE A 270 -32.44 -4.47 2.90
CA ILE A 270 -31.73 -4.38 4.17
C ILE A 270 -32.72 -4.51 5.32
N GLU A 271 -32.44 -5.45 6.22
CA GLU A 271 -33.11 -5.60 7.50
C GLU A 271 -32.13 -5.19 8.61
N ALA A 272 -32.28 -3.96 9.12
CA ALA A 272 -31.36 -3.40 10.11
C ALA A 272 -31.47 -4.08 11.48
N GLY A 273 -32.65 -4.55 11.87
CA GLY A 273 -32.90 -5.08 13.20
C GLY A 273 -32.94 -3.98 14.29
N LYS A 274 -32.72 -4.39 15.53
CA LYS A 274 -32.68 -3.50 16.72
C LYS A 274 -31.25 -3.01 16.96
N LYS A 275 -31.12 -1.90 17.71
CA LYS A 275 -29.80 -1.43 18.19
C LYS A 275 -29.36 -2.25 19.40
N PHE A 276 -28.09 -2.60 19.41
CA PHE A 276 -27.40 -3.28 20.49
C PHE A 276 -26.40 -2.36 21.17
N TYR A 277 -26.11 -2.66 22.43
CA TYR A 277 -25.18 -1.94 23.28
C TYR A 277 -24.23 -2.91 23.98
N PHE A 278 -22.99 -2.51 24.20
CA PHE A 278 -22.09 -3.30 25.03
C PHE A 278 -22.57 -3.28 26.47
N LYS A 279 -22.70 -4.44 27.10
CA LYS A 279 -23.02 -4.59 28.51
C LYS A 279 -21.76 -4.60 29.37
N SER A 280 -20.84 -5.49 29.03
CA SER A 280 -19.53 -5.63 29.67
C SER A 280 -18.49 -5.99 28.62
N ILE A 281 -17.23 -5.63 28.88
CA ILE A 281 -16.07 -6.05 28.11
C ILE A 281 -15.09 -6.70 29.06
N ASN A 282 -15.04 -8.04 29.02
CA ASN A 282 -14.19 -8.84 29.87
C ASN A 282 -12.88 -9.14 29.16
N ILE A 283 -11.77 -8.95 29.84
CA ILE A 283 -10.42 -9.23 29.31
C ILE A 283 -9.84 -10.33 30.19
N ASN A 284 -9.87 -11.55 29.70
CA ASN A 284 -9.39 -12.74 30.39
C ASN A 284 -7.91 -12.95 30.05
N LEU A 285 -7.03 -12.58 30.98
CA LEU A 285 -5.60 -12.78 30.87
C LEU A 285 -5.22 -14.15 31.41
N PRO A 286 -4.24 -14.86 30.83
CA PRO A 286 -3.62 -16.03 31.46
C PRO A 286 -2.99 -15.68 32.83
N ASP A 287 -2.86 -16.66 33.73
CA ASP A 287 -2.42 -16.45 35.11
C ASP A 287 -0.98 -15.93 35.24
N ASP A 288 -0.15 -16.19 34.24
CA ASP A 288 1.25 -15.78 34.17
C ASP A 288 1.47 -14.35 33.62
N PHE A 289 0.38 -13.63 33.29
CA PHE A 289 0.47 -12.29 32.71
C PHE A 289 0.28 -11.20 33.76
N ASP A 290 1.20 -10.23 33.81
CA ASP A 290 1.04 -9.07 34.67
C ASP A 290 -0.09 -8.15 34.13
N SER A 291 -1.13 -8.03 34.93
CA SER A 291 -2.26 -7.17 34.58
C SER A 291 -1.89 -5.69 34.44
N SER A 292 -0.71 -5.28 34.90
CA SER A 292 -0.20 -3.92 34.79
C SER A 292 0.12 -3.54 33.35
N ASP A 293 0.58 -4.49 32.53
CA ASP A 293 0.91 -4.29 31.12
C ASP A 293 -0.32 -4.01 30.26
N PHE A 294 -1.49 -4.43 30.74
CA PHE A 294 -2.77 -4.27 30.03
C PHE A 294 -3.64 -3.14 30.58
N LYS A 295 -3.10 -2.24 31.41
CA LYS A 295 -3.84 -1.08 31.94
C LYS A 295 -4.42 -0.18 30.87
N SER A 296 -3.67 0.07 29.77
CA SER A 296 -4.13 0.86 28.64
C SER A 296 -5.33 0.21 27.96
N LEU A 297 -5.29 -1.10 27.74
CA LEU A 297 -6.38 -1.89 27.16
C LEU A 297 -7.63 -1.88 28.05
N LYS A 298 -7.49 -2.10 29.36
CA LYS A 298 -8.61 -2.03 30.31
C LYS A 298 -9.25 -0.64 30.34
N LYS A 299 -8.45 0.44 30.22
CA LYS A 299 -8.93 1.82 30.12
C LYS A 299 -9.70 2.07 28.80
N GLU A 300 -9.24 1.55 27.67
CA GLU A 300 -9.97 1.67 26.41
C GLU A 300 -11.26 0.82 26.43
N ALA A 301 -11.23 -0.37 27.00
CA ALA A 301 -12.41 -1.22 27.18
C ALA A 301 -13.49 -0.52 28.01
N SER A 302 -13.14 0.08 29.14
CA SER A 302 -14.08 0.80 29.99
C SER A 302 -14.76 2.01 29.33
N LYS A 303 -14.11 2.65 28.37
CA LYS A 303 -14.71 3.74 27.58
C LYS A 303 -15.81 3.27 26.62
N ILE A 304 -15.76 2.00 26.24
CA ILE A 304 -16.67 1.42 25.24
C ILE A 304 -17.87 0.77 25.94
N GLU A 305 -17.74 0.33 27.19
CA GLU A 305 -18.85 -0.24 27.97
C GLU A 305 -20.05 0.71 28.01
N LYS A 306 -21.25 0.12 27.95
CA LYS A 306 -22.54 0.81 27.92
C LYS A 306 -22.76 1.70 26.69
N THR A 307 -21.79 1.81 25.77
CA THR A 307 -22.00 2.49 24.49
C THR A 307 -22.70 1.57 23.49
N LYS A 308 -23.18 2.15 22.37
CA LYS A 308 -23.73 1.36 21.27
C LYS A 308 -22.66 0.44 20.67
N TYR A 309 -23.10 -0.77 20.28
CA TYR A 309 -22.24 -1.72 19.59
C TYR A 309 -21.52 -1.08 18.39
N SER A 310 -20.26 -1.40 18.21
CA SER A 310 -19.45 -0.92 17.09
C SER A 310 -18.30 -1.88 16.80
N LEU A 311 -18.31 -2.47 15.61
CA LEU A 311 -17.21 -3.31 15.12
C LEU A 311 -15.89 -2.55 15.08
N ARG A 312 -15.92 -1.24 14.77
CA ARG A 312 -14.74 -0.36 14.80
C ARG A 312 -14.14 -0.27 16.20
N SER A 313 -14.98 -0.23 17.24
CA SER A 313 -14.50 -0.16 18.63
C SER A 313 -13.80 -1.45 19.03
N ILE A 314 -14.32 -2.60 18.62
CA ILE A 314 -13.68 -3.91 18.83
C ILE A 314 -12.34 -3.95 18.10
N ASN A 315 -12.31 -3.58 16.83
CA ASN A 315 -11.06 -3.55 16.06
C ASN A 315 -10.03 -2.57 16.66
N LYS A 316 -10.46 -1.48 17.30
CA LYS A 316 -9.56 -0.58 18.01
C LYS A 316 -8.96 -1.25 19.24
N LEU A 317 -9.76 -1.98 20.03
CA LEU A 317 -9.26 -2.76 21.16
C LEU A 317 -8.24 -3.81 20.72
N LEU A 318 -8.53 -4.55 19.64
CA LEU A 318 -7.59 -5.53 19.10
C LEU A 318 -6.29 -4.90 18.65
N LYS A 319 -6.33 -3.72 18.02
CA LYS A 319 -5.11 -2.96 17.65
C LYS A 319 -4.28 -2.51 18.85
N GLU A 320 -4.93 -2.15 19.97
CA GLU A 320 -4.21 -1.83 21.21
C GLU A 320 -3.55 -3.08 21.81
N ILE A 321 -4.19 -4.25 21.67
CA ILE A 321 -3.56 -5.54 22.03
C ILE A 321 -2.32 -5.78 21.17
N ASP A 322 -2.45 -5.66 19.85
CA ASP A 322 -1.34 -5.83 18.92
C ASP A 322 -0.17 -4.91 19.28
N LYS A 323 -0.47 -3.66 19.65
CA LYS A 323 0.55 -2.70 20.08
C LYS A 323 1.25 -3.15 21.37
N ASN A 324 0.49 -3.61 22.37
CA ASN A 324 1.07 -4.11 23.62
C ASN A 324 1.92 -5.37 23.39
N VAL A 325 1.49 -6.28 22.53
CA VAL A 325 2.26 -7.46 22.12
C VAL A 325 3.58 -7.07 21.42
N LEU A 326 3.56 -5.99 20.63
CA LEU A 326 4.76 -5.48 19.95
C LEU A 326 5.78 -4.84 20.90
N THR A 327 5.31 -4.23 21.99
CA THR A 327 6.16 -3.48 22.94
C THR A 327 6.59 -4.31 24.15
N SER A 328 5.94 -5.43 24.43
CA SER A 328 6.21 -6.31 25.58
C SER A 328 6.75 -7.68 25.12
N GLN A 329 7.26 -8.46 26.07
CA GLN A 329 7.85 -9.79 25.83
C GLN A 329 6.87 -10.89 25.39
N PHE A 330 5.61 -10.55 25.14
CA PHE A 330 4.52 -11.51 24.82
C PHE A 330 4.52 -11.91 23.35
N LYS A 331 5.52 -12.67 22.92
CA LYS A 331 5.76 -13.01 21.52
C LYS A 331 4.85 -14.11 20.94
N PHE A 332 4.05 -14.80 21.78
CA PHE A 332 3.25 -15.95 21.39
C PHE A 332 1.76 -15.85 21.75
N ILE A 333 1.21 -14.63 21.73
CA ILE A 333 -0.18 -14.41 22.10
C ILE A 333 -1.01 -14.16 20.83
N ASN A 334 -2.14 -14.86 20.72
CA ASN A 334 -3.21 -14.52 19.79
C ASN A 334 -4.44 -14.06 20.60
N ALA A 335 -4.86 -12.82 20.38
CA ALA A 335 -6.10 -12.34 20.94
C ALA A 335 -7.28 -12.82 20.10
N LYS A 336 -8.25 -13.44 20.76
CA LYS A 336 -9.55 -13.81 20.20
C LYS A 336 -10.65 -13.12 20.98
N TYR A 337 -11.82 -13.02 20.40
CA TYR A 337 -12.98 -12.49 21.12
C TYR A 337 -14.22 -13.29 20.77
N THR A 338 -15.14 -13.32 21.72
CA THR A 338 -16.48 -13.85 21.55
C THR A 338 -17.51 -12.80 21.92
N GLU A 339 -18.60 -12.79 21.20
CA GLU A 339 -19.74 -11.90 21.41
C GLU A 339 -20.92 -12.72 21.88
N THR A 340 -21.41 -12.42 23.08
CA THR A 340 -22.57 -13.11 23.66
C THR A 340 -23.71 -12.12 23.81
N VAL A 341 -24.81 -12.38 23.11
CA VAL A 341 -26.04 -11.59 23.24
C VAL A 341 -26.72 -11.94 24.55
N THR A 342 -26.98 -10.92 25.36
CA THR A 342 -27.71 -11.03 26.64
C THR A 342 -28.92 -10.08 26.62
N ASP A 343 -29.88 -10.30 27.53
CA ASP A 343 -31.06 -9.45 27.82
C ASP A 343 -31.46 -8.49 26.67
N GLY A 344 -32.12 -9.03 25.67
CA GLY A 344 -32.85 -8.29 24.64
C GLY A 344 -32.00 -7.59 23.58
N ASN A 345 -31.06 -6.73 23.92
CA ASN A 345 -30.24 -5.98 22.98
C ASN A 345 -28.88 -5.57 23.56
N LYS A 346 -28.35 -6.35 24.47
CA LYS A 346 -27.04 -6.13 25.07
C LYS A 346 -26.05 -7.22 24.64
N ILE A 347 -24.79 -6.89 24.54
CA ILE A 347 -23.70 -7.78 24.13
C ILE A 347 -22.61 -7.73 25.19
N ASN A 348 -22.23 -8.91 25.69
CA ASN A 348 -20.97 -9.08 26.39
C ASN A 348 -19.90 -9.41 25.38
N LEU A 349 -18.77 -8.73 25.48
CA LEU A 349 -17.57 -8.97 24.68
C LEU A 349 -16.52 -9.59 25.59
N ASP A 350 -16.18 -10.84 25.35
CA ASP A 350 -15.15 -11.56 26.09
C ASP A 350 -13.90 -11.66 25.20
N ILE A 351 -12.82 -11.00 25.60
CA ILE A 351 -11.51 -11.07 24.95
C ILE A 351 -10.66 -12.04 25.74
N TYR A 352 -10.12 -13.05 25.07
CA TYR A 352 -9.25 -14.04 25.68
C TYR A 352 -7.98 -14.21 24.82
N PHE A 353 -6.93 -14.62 25.49
CA PHE A 353 -5.62 -14.80 24.89
C PHE A 353 -5.31 -16.28 24.84
N ASP A 354 -5.10 -16.81 23.63
CA ASP A 354 -4.58 -18.15 23.47
C ASP A 354 -3.06 -18.09 23.40
N GLU A 355 -2.37 -18.95 24.15
CA GLU A 355 -0.99 -19.26 23.86
C GLU A 355 -0.94 -19.94 22.49
N SER A 356 -0.37 -19.27 21.50
CA SER A 356 -0.05 -19.93 20.26
C SER A 356 1.12 -20.91 20.50
N LYS A 357 1.15 -22.01 19.72
CA LYS A 357 2.30 -22.92 19.73
C LYS A 357 3.59 -22.10 19.60
N LYS A 358 4.57 -22.35 20.46
CA LYS A 358 5.89 -21.73 20.37
C LYS A 358 6.55 -22.17 19.08
N LEU A 359 6.40 -21.34 18.04
CA LEU A 359 7.02 -21.54 16.72
C LEU A 359 8.20 -20.61 16.61
N PHE A 360 9.28 -21.10 16.07
CA PHE A 360 10.51 -20.33 15.83
C PHE A 360 10.79 -20.22 14.33
N VAL A 361 11.39 -19.12 13.91
CA VAL A 361 11.88 -18.97 12.54
C VAL A 361 13.17 -19.79 12.41
N ASN A 362 13.16 -20.79 11.53
CA ASN A 362 14.34 -21.59 11.24
C ASN A 362 15.23 -20.87 10.22
N ARG A 363 14.66 -20.47 9.09
CA ARG A 363 15.36 -19.80 8.01
C ARG A 363 14.48 -18.81 7.28
N ILE A 364 15.07 -17.68 6.85
CA ILE A 364 14.43 -16.69 6.00
C ILE A 364 15.14 -16.68 4.65
N ASN A 365 14.48 -17.19 3.62
CA ASN A 365 14.99 -17.17 2.25
C ASN A 365 14.41 -15.97 1.51
N ILE A 366 15.25 -15.25 0.77
CA ILE A 366 14.83 -14.13 -0.08
C ILE A 366 15.03 -14.59 -1.54
N LEU A 367 13.94 -14.52 -2.32
CA LEU A 367 13.89 -15.06 -3.68
C LEU A 367 13.37 -13.98 -4.65
N GLY A 368 13.96 -13.93 -5.86
CA GLY A 368 13.54 -13.02 -6.93
C GLY A 368 14.24 -11.66 -6.93
N ASN A 369 15.18 -11.42 -6.02
CA ASN A 369 16.01 -10.22 -5.98
C ASN A 369 17.22 -10.38 -6.93
N THR A 370 17.08 -9.97 -8.17
CA THR A 370 18.12 -10.07 -9.20
C THR A 370 19.07 -8.87 -9.21
N ILE A 371 18.59 -7.70 -8.79
CA ILE A 371 19.32 -6.43 -8.73
C ILE A 371 19.54 -6.00 -7.28
N THR A 372 18.47 -6.03 -6.46
CA THR A 372 18.52 -5.57 -5.07
C THR A 372 19.30 -6.56 -4.21
N ARG A 373 20.29 -6.08 -3.47
CA ARG A 373 21.07 -6.89 -2.56
C ARG A 373 20.18 -7.46 -1.44
N GLU A 374 20.50 -8.67 -1.03
CA GLU A 374 19.76 -9.37 0.02
C GLU A 374 19.74 -8.60 1.34
N ASP A 375 20.86 -7.99 1.72
CA ASP A 375 21.00 -7.21 2.96
C ASP A 375 20.03 -6.01 3.02
N VAL A 376 19.70 -5.40 1.89
CA VAL A 376 18.72 -4.31 1.81
C VAL A 376 17.30 -4.79 2.16
N ILE A 377 16.94 -5.99 1.71
CA ILE A 377 15.64 -6.59 1.97
C ILE A 377 15.59 -7.15 3.39
N ARG A 378 16.61 -7.91 3.78
CA ARG A 378 16.75 -8.54 5.10
C ARG A 378 16.74 -7.50 6.22
N GLY A 379 17.38 -6.35 6.03
CA GLY A 379 17.39 -5.24 6.98
C GLY A 379 16.01 -4.60 7.24
N GLN A 380 14.98 -4.93 6.46
CA GLN A 380 13.60 -4.49 6.70
C GLN A 380 12.78 -5.51 7.50
N VAL A 381 13.26 -6.76 7.59
CA VAL A 381 12.61 -7.82 8.37
C VAL A 381 12.89 -7.57 9.84
N ILE A 382 11.85 -7.65 10.68
CA ILE A 382 11.95 -7.33 12.11
C ILE A 382 12.23 -8.60 12.93
N VAL A 383 11.87 -9.75 12.38
CA VAL A 383 12.04 -11.06 13.00
C VAL A 383 13.25 -11.75 12.36
N ASP A 384 14.23 -12.16 13.14
CA ASP A 384 15.41 -12.84 12.67
C ASP A 384 15.30 -14.38 12.75
N GLU A 385 16.23 -15.08 12.13
CA GLU A 385 16.38 -16.53 12.24
C GLU A 385 16.71 -16.91 13.68
N GLY A 386 15.99 -17.89 14.23
CA GLY A 386 16.07 -18.27 15.65
C GLY A 386 15.09 -17.53 16.55
N ASP A 387 14.50 -16.44 16.10
CA ASP A 387 13.49 -15.70 16.85
C ASP A 387 12.16 -16.45 16.94
N PRO A 388 11.37 -16.19 17.98
CA PRO A 388 9.97 -16.59 18.02
C PRO A 388 9.21 -16.04 16.81
N TYR A 389 8.51 -16.91 16.08
CA TYR A 389 7.68 -16.48 14.96
C TYR A 389 6.50 -15.64 15.47
N ASN A 390 6.45 -14.39 15.06
CA ASN A 390 5.34 -13.46 15.33
C ASN A 390 4.82 -12.91 14.01
N GLU A 391 3.59 -13.30 13.65
CA GLU A 391 2.99 -12.94 12.37
C GLU A 391 2.82 -11.41 12.21
N ILE A 392 2.55 -10.69 13.30
CA ILE A 392 2.34 -9.23 13.28
C ILE A 392 3.67 -8.54 12.97
N LEU A 393 4.75 -8.90 13.68
CA LEU A 393 6.10 -8.38 13.43
C LEU A 393 6.56 -8.72 12.02
N PHE A 394 6.31 -9.95 11.59
CA PHE A 394 6.67 -10.40 10.25
C PHE A 394 5.93 -9.60 9.18
N LYS A 395 4.61 -9.45 9.30
CA LYS A 395 3.80 -8.60 8.39
C LYS A 395 4.26 -7.13 8.39
N LYS A 396 4.68 -6.60 9.54
CA LYS A 396 5.26 -5.26 9.63
C LYS A 396 6.56 -5.17 8.84
N GLY A 397 7.42 -6.18 8.91
CA GLY A 397 8.64 -6.31 8.09
C GLY A 397 8.32 -6.36 6.58
N ILE A 398 7.37 -7.21 6.18
CA ILE A 398 6.90 -7.29 4.78
C ILE A 398 6.38 -5.94 4.28
N ASN A 399 5.65 -5.21 5.12
CA ASN A 399 5.16 -3.88 4.74
C ASN A 399 6.31 -2.85 4.64
N LYS A 400 7.36 -2.95 5.46
CA LYS A 400 8.58 -2.15 5.29
C LYS A 400 9.27 -2.45 3.96
N ILE A 401 9.38 -3.73 3.56
CA ILE A 401 9.92 -4.12 2.25
C ILE A 401 9.09 -3.52 1.12
N ARG A 402 7.74 -3.60 1.21
CA ARG A 402 6.85 -2.97 0.23
C ARG A 402 7.03 -1.45 0.16
N SER A 403 7.29 -0.80 1.29
CA SER A 403 7.48 0.66 1.37
C SER A 403 8.77 1.15 0.73
N LEU A 404 9.75 0.30 0.50
CA LEU A 404 10.94 0.62 -0.30
C LEU A 404 10.59 1.02 -1.73
N ASN A 405 9.46 0.51 -2.23
CA ASN A 405 8.97 0.78 -3.59
C ASN A 405 9.91 0.31 -4.72
N PHE A 406 10.76 -0.70 -4.43
CA PHE A 406 11.67 -1.34 -5.40
C PHE A 406 11.03 -2.51 -6.12
N PHE A 407 9.90 -3.01 -5.61
CA PHE A 407 9.26 -4.24 -6.04
C PHE A 407 7.86 -3.97 -6.58
N LYS A 408 7.50 -4.70 -7.64
CA LYS A 408 6.14 -4.76 -8.20
C LYS A 408 5.24 -5.56 -7.27
N SER A 409 5.76 -6.68 -6.73
CA SER A 409 5.07 -7.50 -5.75
C SER A 409 6.02 -7.99 -4.66
N VAL A 410 5.51 -8.14 -3.43
CA VAL A 410 6.20 -8.74 -2.29
C VAL A 410 5.23 -9.71 -1.62
N ASN A 411 5.52 -10.98 -1.74
CA ASN A 411 4.76 -12.09 -1.18
C ASN A 411 5.63 -12.88 -0.20
N TYR A 412 5.01 -13.72 0.62
CA TYR A 412 5.74 -14.65 1.47
C TYR A 412 5.01 -15.98 1.59
N LYS A 413 5.77 -17.04 1.82
CA LYS A 413 5.25 -18.38 2.09
C LYS A 413 5.92 -18.91 3.35
N ILE A 414 5.14 -19.56 4.21
CA ILE A 414 5.62 -20.24 5.41
C ILE A 414 5.62 -21.72 5.09
N LYS A 415 6.75 -22.39 5.33
CA LYS A 415 6.94 -23.81 5.10
C LYS A 415 7.19 -24.54 6.41
N ASP A 416 6.62 -25.73 6.53
CA ASP A 416 6.94 -26.63 7.62
C ASP A 416 8.35 -27.20 7.45
N THR A 417 9.04 -27.42 8.55
CA THR A 417 10.33 -28.12 8.58
C THR A 417 10.13 -29.51 9.18
N SER A 418 11.17 -30.33 9.20
CA SER A 418 11.16 -31.61 9.91
C SER A 418 10.94 -31.45 11.43
N ASP A 419 11.26 -30.28 11.99
CA ASP A 419 10.98 -29.92 13.37
C ASP A 419 9.64 -29.16 13.44
N SER A 420 8.65 -29.75 14.09
CA SER A 420 7.30 -29.18 14.19
C SER A 420 7.24 -27.81 14.89
N GLN A 421 8.29 -27.42 15.62
CA GLN A 421 8.40 -26.12 16.30
C GLN A 421 9.11 -25.06 15.44
N LYS A 422 9.61 -25.41 14.26
CA LYS A 422 10.35 -24.50 13.38
C LYS A 422 9.63 -24.30 12.05
N LYS A 423 9.77 -23.09 11.51
CA LYS A 423 9.19 -22.72 10.20
C LYS A 423 10.25 -22.05 9.34
N ASP A 424 10.32 -22.44 8.08
CA ASP A 424 11.04 -21.68 7.07
C ASP A 424 10.13 -20.65 6.44
N VAL A 425 10.67 -19.47 6.15
CA VAL A 425 9.93 -18.38 5.54
C VAL A 425 10.61 -17.97 4.24
N ASP A 426 9.88 -18.12 3.12
CA ASP A 426 10.32 -17.63 1.83
C ASP A 426 9.68 -16.26 1.56
N ILE A 427 10.50 -15.22 1.42
CA ILE A 427 10.09 -13.91 0.96
C ILE A 427 10.35 -13.84 -0.55
N ILE A 428 9.28 -13.70 -1.34
CA ILE A 428 9.34 -13.72 -2.79
C ILE A 428 9.07 -12.31 -3.29
N VAL A 429 10.05 -11.71 -3.96
CA VAL A 429 9.97 -10.36 -4.50
C VAL A 429 10.00 -10.39 -6.05
N GLU A 430 9.31 -9.45 -6.67
CA GLU A 430 9.37 -9.17 -8.11
C GLU A 430 9.83 -7.74 -8.29
N GLU A 431 11.02 -7.54 -8.84
CA GLU A 431 11.63 -6.22 -8.99
C GLU A 431 10.95 -5.38 -10.06
N LYS A 432 11.03 -4.07 -9.92
CA LYS A 432 10.63 -3.09 -10.95
C LYS A 432 11.71 -2.03 -11.12
N PRO A 433 11.72 -1.31 -12.23
CA PRO A 433 12.63 -0.16 -12.40
C PRO A 433 12.48 0.84 -11.24
N THR A 434 13.60 1.28 -10.67
CA THR A 434 13.68 2.21 -9.53
C THR A 434 14.15 3.60 -9.95
N GLY A 435 14.64 3.72 -11.18
CA GLY A 435 15.01 4.97 -11.81
C GLY A 435 13.80 5.73 -12.36
N GLU A 436 13.80 7.05 -12.19
CA GLU A 436 12.75 7.96 -12.66
C GLU A 436 13.42 9.20 -13.28
N ILE A 437 12.95 9.58 -14.45
CA ILE A 437 13.32 10.86 -15.10
C ILE A 437 12.06 11.72 -15.11
N THR A 438 12.18 12.92 -14.57
CA THR A 438 11.09 13.89 -14.51
C THR A 438 11.48 15.13 -15.32
N ALA A 439 10.55 15.66 -16.06
CA ALA A 439 10.66 16.98 -16.67
C ALA A 439 9.26 17.61 -16.68
N GLY A 440 9.18 18.87 -16.36
CA GLY A 440 7.90 19.56 -16.29
C GLY A 440 8.04 21.06 -16.33
N ALA A 441 6.92 21.71 -16.62
CA ALA A 441 6.78 23.14 -16.53
C ALA A 441 5.57 23.46 -15.64
N GLY A 442 5.73 24.40 -14.74
CA GLY A 442 4.67 24.99 -13.94
C GLY A 442 4.38 26.40 -14.43
N VAL A 443 3.11 26.75 -14.54
CA VAL A 443 2.68 28.12 -14.84
C VAL A 443 1.68 28.54 -13.77
N GLY A 444 1.88 29.70 -13.23
CA GLY A 444 1.00 30.24 -12.19
C GLY A 444 1.01 31.76 -12.14
N THR A 445 0.23 32.32 -11.26
CA THR A 445 0.20 33.76 -11.01
C THR A 445 1.53 34.32 -10.48
N SER A 446 2.39 33.43 -9.93
CA SER A 446 3.74 33.77 -9.45
C SER A 446 4.83 33.56 -10.50
N GLY A 447 4.47 33.47 -11.78
CA GLY A 447 5.43 33.26 -12.88
C GLY A 447 5.47 31.83 -13.42
N THR A 448 6.48 31.57 -14.24
CA THR A 448 6.69 30.28 -14.88
C THR A 448 7.88 29.56 -14.24
N THR A 449 7.76 28.27 -14.00
CA THR A 449 8.84 27.44 -13.48
C THR A 449 9.06 26.26 -14.40
N PHE A 450 10.31 26.00 -14.78
CA PHE A 450 10.74 24.80 -15.49
C PHE A 450 11.57 23.92 -14.54
N GLY A 451 11.33 22.64 -14.57
CA GLY A 451 12.09 21.71 -13.75
C GLY A 451 12.44 20.44 -14.52
N ALA A 452 13.60 19.90 -14.24
CA ALA A 452 14.04 18.59 -14.70
C ALA A 452 14.75 17.85 -13.55
N GLY A 453 14.61 16.54 -13.53
CA GLY A 453 15.24 15.74 -12.48
C GLY A 453 15.45 14.29 -12.91
N VAL A 454 16.49 13.71 -12.35
CA VAL A 454 16.76 12.26 -12.41
C VAL A 454 16.84 11.74 -11.00
N LYS A 455 16.16 10.65 -10.73
CA LYS A 455 16.14 10.00 -9.43
C LYS A 455 16.33 8.51 -9.59
N GLU A 456 17.25 7.93 -8.84
CA GLU A 456 17.41 6.50 -8.68
C GLU A 456 17.25 6.16 -7.19
N ASN A 457 16.33 5.26 -6.86
CA ASN A 457 16.04 4.94 -5.45
C ASN A 457 16.83 3.74 -4.94
N ASN A 458 17.45 2.95 -5.83
CA ASN A 458 18.15 1.73 -5.49
C ASN A 458 19.47 1.58 -6.28
N TYR A 459 20.31 2.59 -6.18
CA TYR A 459 21.57 2.63 -6.93
C TYR A 459 22.44 1.40 -6.67
N LEU A 460 22.79 0.69 -7.74
CA LEU A 460 23.53 -0.58 -7.73
C LEU A 460 22.93 -1.65 -6.81
N GLY A 461 21.63 -1.63 -6.61
CA GLY A 461 20.93 -2.58 -5.73
C GLY A 461 21.19 -2.40 -4.24
N LYS A 462 21.87 -1.33 -3.84
CA LYS A 462 22.31 -1.08 -2.45
C LYS A 462 21.27 -0.33 -1.61
N GLY A 463 20.06 -0.04 -2.14
CA GLY A 463 19.06 0.78 -1.46
C GLY A 463 19.46 2.25 -1.30
N ILE A 464 20.51 2.69 -2.00
CA ILE A 464 20.98 4.08 -1.98
C ILE A 464 20.16 4.90 -2.98
N GLY A 465 19.60 6.02 -2.51
CA GLY A 465 18.92 7.00 -3.33
C GLY A 465 19.91 8.01 -3.91
N LEU A 466 19.83 8.26 -5.22
CA LEU A 466 20.51 9.36 -5.90
C LEU A 466 19.45 10.27 -6.48
N ARG A 467 19.64 11.57 -6.36
CA ARG A 467 18.79 12.58 -6.99
C ARG A 467 19.63 13.70 -7.56
N ALA A 468 19.34 14.11 -8.78
CA ALA A 468 19.80 15.35 -9.36
C ALA A 468 18.59 16.11 -9.90
N SER A 469 18.45 17.38 -9.57
CA SER A 469 17.34 18.22 -10.02
C SER A 469 17.81 19.62 -10.39
N LEU A 470 17.11 20.20 -11.35
CA LEU A 470 17.27 21.57 -11.80
C LEU A 470 15.89 22.23 -11.83
N SER A 471 15.78 23.42 -11.28
CA SER A 471 14.59 24.26 -11.31
C SER A 471 14.96 25.66 -11.74
N ILE A 472 14.20 26.25 -12.65
CA ILE A 472 14.41 27.60 -13.19
C ILE A 472 13.09 28.34 -13.17
N SER A 473 13.06 29.50 -12.56
CA SER A 473 11.93 30.43 -12.60
C SER A 473 12.40 31.84 -12.93
N ASP A 474 11.47 32.80 -12.96
CA ASP A 474 11.77 34.18 -13.26
C ASP A 474 12.74 34.81 -12.23
N GLU A 475 12.64 34.39 -10.96
CA GLU A 475 13.45 34.92 -9.85
C GLU A 475 14.49 33.93 -9.30
N GLU A 476 14.39 32.63 -9.60
CA GLU A 476 15.22 31.60 -8.98
C GLU A 476 15.76 30.59 -9.97
N PHE A 477 17.06 30.31 -9.84
CA PHE A 477 17.72 29.16 -10.44
C PHE A 477 18.23 28.28 -9.31
N LYS A 478 17.82 27.01 -9.30
CA LYS A 478 18.25 26.04 -8.30
C LYS A 478 18.69 24.74 -8.93
N GLY A 479 19.92 24.33 -8.64
CA GLY A 479 20.46 22.99 -8.91
C GLY A 479 20.73 22.26 -7.61
N GLU A 480 20.33 20.99 -7.52
CA GLU A 480 20.56 20.16 -6.35
C GLU A 480 20.99 18.75 -6.76
N PHE A 481 21.97 18.22 -6.06
CA PHE A 481 22.38 16.81 -6.13
C PHE A 481 22.36 16.24 -4.72
N SER A 482 21.75 15.05 -4.51
CA SER A 482 21.75 14.39 -3.23
C SER A 482 21.98 12.88 -3.33
N VAL A 483 22.61 12.36 -2.29
CA VAL A 483 22.85 10.93 -2.06
C VAL A 483 22.29 10.59 -0.70
N ASP A 484 21.33 9.65 -0.65
CA ASP A 484 20.67 9.23 0.56
C ASP A 484 20.87 7.72 0.77
N ASN A 485 21.59 7.32 1.81
CA ASN A 485 21.69 5.93 2.24
C ASN A 485 20.84 5.74 3.50
N PRO A 486 19.65 5.12 3.41
CA PRO A 486 18.73 5.00 4.52
C PRO A 486 19.20 4.07 5.65
N ASN A 487 20.19 3.21 5.39
CA ASN A 487 20.72 2.27 6.36
C ASN A 487 22.25 2.16 6.20
N PHE A 488 22.95 3.23 6.52
CA PHE A 488 24.40 3.28 6.37
C PHE A 488 25.11 2.23 7.26
N ALA A 489 25.91 1.40 6.63
CA ALA A 489 26.65 0.32 7.27
C ALA A 489 25.78 -0.62 8.14
N ASN A 490 24.51 -0.81 7.78
CA ASN A 490 23.54 -1.64 8.52
C ASN A 490 23.31 -1.22 9.98
N THR A 491 23.51 0.05 10.28
CA THR A 491 23.37 0.60 11.64
C THR A 491 21.96 1.07 11.99
N GLY A 492 21.00 1.00 11.06
CA GLY A 492 19.67 1.62 11.21
C GLY A 492 19.69 3.16 11.11
N ARG A 493 20.83 3.76 10.79
CA ARG A 493 21.02 5.20 10.63
C ARG A 493 21.11 5.57 9.17
N ALA A 494 20.34 6.58 8.76
CA ALA A 494 20.48 7.15 7.43
C ALA A 494 21.69 8.09 7.38
N LEU A 495 22.39 8.09 6.24
CA LEU A 495 23.42 9.07 5.93
C LEU A 495 23.04 9.80 4.65
N SER A 496 22.99 11.12 4.68
CA SER A 496 22.67 11.95 3.51
C SER A 496 23.81 12.93 3.21
N PHE A 497 24.08 13.07 1.93
CA PHE A 497 24.96 14.09 1.40
C PHE A 497 24.18 14.91 0.36
N SER A 498 24.31 16.23 0.38
CA SER A 498 23.76 17.08 -0.67
C SER A 498 24.70 18.17 -1.08
N ALA A 499 24.64 18.54 -2.36
CA ALA A 499 25.29 19.70 -2.96
C ALA A 499 24.22 20.54 -3.64
N GLN A 500 24.22 21.83 -3.44
CA GLN A 500 23.25 22.74 -4.02
C GLN A 500 23.90 24.00 -4.57
N SER A 501 23.28 24.55 -5.61
CA SER A 501 23.58 25.89 -6.13
C SER A 501 22.25 26.60 -6.32
N THR A 502 22.05 27.69 -5.61
CA THR A 502 20.82 28.50 -5.68
C THR A 502 21.17 29.94 -5.97
N GLU A 503 20.58 30.50 -7.00
CA GLU A 503 20.66 31.91 -7.34
C GLU A 503 19.26 32.51 -7.22
N ILE A 504 19.11 33.59 -6.44
CA ILE A 504 17.86 34.31 -6.25
C ILE A 504 18.09 35.76 -6.70
N ASP A 505 17.37 36.20 -7.71
CA ASP A 505 17.45 37.54 -8.27
C ASP A 505 16.21 38.35 -7.89
N ARG A 506 16.39 39.31 -6.98
CA ARG A 506 15.38 40.26 -6.57
C ARG A 506 15.81 41.70 -6.77
N MET A 507 16.66 41.92 -7.77
CA MET A 507 17.17 43.26 -8.08
C MET A 507 16.07 44.26 -8.39
N SER A 508 15.00 43.83 -9.08
CA SER A 508 13.86 44.68 -9.43
C SER A 508 12.94 45.01 -8.23
N ASP A 509 12.82 44.08 -7.28
CA ASP A 509 11.79 44.11 -6.24
C ASP A 509 12.31 44.46 -4.86
N SER A 510 13.57 44.15 -4.59
CA SER A 510 14.17 44.29 -3.26
C SER A 510 15.65 44.70 -3.33
N GLY A 511 16.14 45.07 -4.53
CA GLY A 511 17.45 45.68 -4.72
C GLY A 511 18.64 44.74 -4.52
N TYR A 512 18.48 43.42 -4.44
CA TYR A 512 19.58 42.49 -4.21
C TYR A 512 19.47 41.19 -5.00
N LYS A 513 20.62 40.54 -5.17
CA LYS A 513 20.79 39.24 -5.77
C LYS A 513 21.72 38.40 -4.91
N THR A 514 21.35 37.13 -4.65
CA THR A 514 22.21 36.18 -3.95
C THR A 514 22.53 34.98 -4.83
N SER A 515 23.77 34.47 -4.73
CA SER A 515 24.22 33.20 -5.30
C SER A 515 24.85 32.36 -4.20
N ILE A 516 24.21 31.25 -3.83
CA ILE A 516 24.62 30.37 -2.73
C ILE A 516 25.02 29.01 -3.29
N LYS A 517 26.25 28.57 -3.02
CA LYS A 517 26.73 27.21 -3.31
C LYS A 517 27.00 26.50 -2.00
N GLY A 518 26.38 25.37 -1.80
CA GLY A 518 26.43 24.69 -0.49
C GLY A 518 26.63 23.19 -0.59
N LEU A 519 27.29 22.65 0.43
CA LEU A 519 27.43 21.21 0.67
C LEU A 519 26.85 20.91 2.07
N SER A 520 26.19 19.77 2.21
CA SER A 520 25.66 19.32 3.49
C SER A 520 25.87 17.84 3.67
N LEU A 521 26.26 17.44 4.89
CA LEU A 521 26.36 16.06 5.33
C LEU A 521 25.52 15.90 6.59
N GLY A 522 24.59 14.94 6.58
CA GLY A 522 23.69 14.72 7.68
C GLY A 522 23.44 13.25 7.97
N THR A 523 22.97 12.99 9.17
CA THR A 523 22.49 11.65 9.54
C THR A 523 21.08 11.77 10.14
N ARG A 524 20.28 10.70 10.06
CA ARG A 524 18.95 10.64 10.66
C ARG A 524 18.73 9.26 11.26
N TYR A 525 18.23 9.21 12.49
CA TYR A 525 17.88 7.97 13.15
C TYR A 525 16.76 8.16 14.18
N GLU A 526 16.05 7.09 14.45
CA GLU A 526 15.01 7.07 15.47
C GLU A 526 15.65 6.95 16.85
N GLN A 527 15.59 8.05 17.63
CA GLN A 527 16.17 8.10 18.97
C GLN A 527 15.25 7.48 20.02
N TYR A 528 13.95 7.71 19.88
CA TYR A 528 12.86 7.10 20.63
C TYR A 528 11.72 6.79 19.66
N GLU A 529 10.79 5.96 20.06
CA GLU A 529 9.67 5.57 19.19
C GLU A 529 8.98 6.81 18.58
N ASN A 530 8.98 6.86 17.23
CA ASN A 530 8.47 7.94 16.41
C ASN A 530 9.16 9.32 16.58
N LEU A 531 10.25 9.40 17.35
CA LEU A 531 11.06 10.61 17.50
C LEU A 531 12.40 10.43 16.78
N PHE A 532 12.57 11.18 15.70
CA PHE A 532 13.77 11.16 14.87
C PHE A 532 14.69 12.33 15.25
N PHE A 533 15.96 12.03 15.40
CA PHE A 533 17.02 13.04 15.54
C PHE A 533 17.83 13.10 14.25
N SER A 534 18.09 14.32 13.78
CA SER A 534 18.76 14.58 12.50
C SER A 534 19.83 15.67 12.65
N PRO A 535 21.05 15.33 13.08
CA PRO A 535 22.17 16.27 13.05
C PRO A 535 22.78 16.37 11.65
N SER A 536 23.29 17.57 11.31
CA SER A 536 23.95 17.86 10.04
C SER A 536 25.03 18.91 10.17
N ILE A 537 25.99 18.88 9.27
CA ILE A 537 26.98 19.94 9.06
C ILE A 537 26.83 20.41 7.62
N SER A 538 26.70 21.71 7.45
CA SER A 538 26.58 22.35 6.14
C SER A 538 27.62 23.44 5.98
N THR A 539 28.19 23.56 4.81
CA THR A 539 29.07 24.65 4.43
C THR A 539 28.55 25.31 3.16
N SER A 540 28.61 26.62 3.09
CA SER A 540 28.15 27.38 1.94
C SER A 540 29.03 28.58 1.65
N TYR A 541 29.12 28.89 0.38
CA TYR A 541 29.72 30.13 -0.13
C TYR A 541 28.61 30.92 -0.79
N GLU A 542 28.41 32.16 -0.30
CA GLU A 542 27.38 33.06 -0.77
C GLU A 542 28.02 34.35 -1.32
N THR A 543 27.57 34.76 -2.50
CA THR A 543 27.84 36.09 -3.06
C THR A 543 26.54 36.90 -3.03
N LEU A 544 26.54 38.02 -2.32
CA LEU A 544 25.42 38.95 -2.25
C LEU A 544 25.81 40.25 -2.99
N LYS A 545 24.99 40.64 -3.98
CA LYS A 545 25.14 41.84 -4.77
C LYS A 545 23.93 42.77 -4.57
N THR A 546 24.15 44.06 -4.63
CA THR A 546 23.08 45.05 -4.55
C THR A 546 23.11 45.98 -5.77
N ASN A 547 22.05 46.74 -5.99
CA ASN A 547 22.01 47.82 -6.98
C ASN A 547 22.09 49.20 -6.31
N ASP A 548 22.32 50.24 -7.11
CA ASP A 548 22.44 51.60 -6.62
C ASP A 548 21.17 52.16 -5.95
N SER A 549 20.00 51.58 -6.22
CA SER A 549 18.73 51.97 -5.64
C SER A 549 18.43 51.24 -4.31
N ALA A 550 19.21 50.22 -3.96
CA ALA A 550 19.09 49.51 -2.70
C ALA A 550 19.31 50.42 -1.51
N THR A 551 18.72 50.03 -0.38
CA THR A 551 18.91 50.80 0.87
C THR A 551 20.35 50.72 1.36
N ALA A 552 20.80 51.73 2.08
CA ALA A 552 22.17 51.74 2.62
C ALA A 552 22.48 50.56 3.54
N SER A 553 21.45 50.02 4.20
CA SER A 553 21.53 48.81 5.02
C SER A 553 21.79 47.55 4.18
N LEU A 554 21.16 47.43 3.03
CA LEU A 554 21.41 46.32 2.09
C LEU A 554 22.77 46.45 1.41
N GLN A 555 23.15 47.68 0.96
CA GLN A 555 24.45 47.94 0.33
C GLN A 555 25.63 47.59 1.25
N LYS A 556 25.50 47.80 2.58
CA LYS A 556 26.50 47.38 3.57
C LYS A 556 26.69 45.87 3.65
N GLN A 557 25.71 45.10 3.22
CA GLN A 557 25.74 43.63 3.25
C GLN A 557 26.26 43.04 1.94
N GLU A 558 26.63 43.85 0.94
CA GLU A 558 27.25 43.38 -0.29
C GLU A 558 28.62 42.75 0.01
N GLY A 559 28.84 41.54 -0.52
CA GLY A 559 30.08 40.81 -0.31
C GLY A 559 29.98 39.33 -0.55
N ASP A 560 31.08 38.67 -0.27
CA ASP A 560 31.24 37.22 -0.33
C ASP A 560 31.35 36.65 1.09
N TYR A 561 30.60 35.60 1.37
CA TYR A 561 30.48 35.03 2.70
C TYR A 561 30.75 33.54 2.67
N PHE A 562 31.54 33.05 3.62
CA PHE A 562 31.74 31.61 3.83
C PHE A 562 31.18 31.24 5.19
N ASP A 563 30.14 30.38 5.17
CA ASP A 563 29.44 29.94 6.33
C ASP A 563 29.59 28.45 6.53
N THR A 564 29.90 27.99 7.73
CA THR A 564 29.79 26.60 8.17
C THR A 564 28.87 26.55 9.37
N THR A 565 27.83 25.70 9.28
CA THR A 565 26.80 25.58 10.32
C THR A 565 26.67 24.14 10.79
N PHE A 566 26.41 23.98 12.08
CA PHE A 566 25.91 22.73 12.67
C PHE A 566 24.41 22.85 12.86
N GLY A 567 23.65 22.01 12.16
CA GLY A 567 22.22 21.92 12.29
C GLY A 567 21.77 20.66 13.02
N TYR A 568 20.65 20.74 13.70
CA TYR A 568 19.97 19.56 14.19
C TYR A 568 18.45 19.74 14.17
N ALA A 569 17.75 18.60 14.04
CA ALA A 569 16.30 18.59 14.13
C ALA A 569 15.80 17.42 14.98
N PHE A 570 14.75 17.66 15.75
CA PHE A 570 13.91 16.67 16.38
C PHE A 570 12.56 16.63 15.67
N ASP A 571 12.16 15.48 15.15
CA ASP A 571 10.93 15.30 14.37
C ASP A 571 10.11 14.16 14.99
N TYR A 572 9.04 14.52 15.70
CA TYR A 572 8.09 13.59 16.29
C TYR A 572 6.86 13.46 15.39
N ASP A 573 6.69 12.30 14.74
CA ASP A 573 5.68 12.11 13.69
C ASP A 573 4.78 10.89 14.00
N LEU A 574 3.54 11.19 14.38
CA LEU A 574 2.47 10.21 14.64
C LEU A 574 1.35 10.27 13.60
N ARG A 575 1.60 10.83 12.43
CA ARG A 575 0.60 10.88 11.37
C ARG A 575 0.33 9.50 10.79
N ASP A 576 -0.93 9.24 10.45
CA ASP A 576 -1.36 8.00 9.81
C ASP A 576 -0.76 7.79 8.41
N LYS A 577 -0.48 8.89 7.69
CA LYS A 577 0.13 8.91 6.35
C LYS A 577 0.71 10.29 6.05
N ASN A 578 1.68 10.35 5.14
CA ASN A 578 2.35 11.60 4.76
C ASN A 578 1.53 12.47 3.79
N TYR A 579 0.69 11.86 2.96
CA TYR A 579 -0.16 12.54 1.98
C TYR A 579 -1.62 12.35 2.34
N LYS A 580 -2.40 13.43 2.28
CA LYS A 580 -3.81 13.47 2.71
C LYS A 580 -4.00 12.89 4.12
N THR A 581 -3.14 13.32 5.05
CA THR A 581 -3.20 12.93 6.46
C THR A 581 -4.62 13.05 7.01
N SER A 582 -5.11 12.00 7.66
CA SER A 582 -6.44 11.97 8.24
C SER A 582 -6.44 12.08 9.76
N ASP A 583 -5.40 11.59 10.42
CA ASP A 583 -5.30 11.63 11.87
C ASP A 583 -3.84 11.73 12.32
N GLY A 584 -3.64 12.22 13.52
CA GLY A 584 -2.34 12.28 14.17
C GLY A 584 -1.74 13.67 14.30
N ILE A 585 -0.52 13.69 14.83
CA ILE A 585 0.25 14.92 15.07
C ILE A 585 1.65 14.79 14.49
N ARG A 586 2.24 15.92 14.11
CA ARG A 586 3.67 16.05 13.87
C ARG A 586 4.19 17.29 14.56
N SER A 587 5.30 17.15 15.28
CA SER A 587 6.02 18.24 15.93
C SER A 587 7.48 18.20 15.52
N LYS A 588 7.97 19.27 14.89
CA LYS A 588 9.35 19.37 14.43
C LYS A 588 10.00 20.63 15.00
N PHE A 589 11.07 20.45 15.72
CA PHE A 589 11.97 21.52 16.15
C PHE A 589 13.27 21.41 15.35
N LEU A 590 13.83 22.54 14.93
CA LEU A 590 15.14 22.57 14.28
C LEU A 590 15.92 23.79 14.76
N GLN A 591 17.25 23.66 14.73
CA GLN A 591 18.14 24.77 15.03
C GLN A 591 19.45 24.61 14.25
N ASP A 592 19.92 25.72 13.68
CA ASP A 592 21.18 25.80 12.94
C ASP A 592 22.09 26.80 13.65
N PHE A 593 23.25 26.34 14.08
CA PHE A 593 24.27 27.14 14.76
C PHE A 593 25.44 27.44 13.84
N PRO A 594 25.93 28.68 13.76
CA PRO A 594 27.15 28.98 13.04
C PRO A 594 28.36 28.39 13.78
N ILE A 595 29.18 27.61 13.07
CA ILE A 595 30.51 27.17 13.53
C ILE A 595 31.54 28.20 13.08
N THR A 596 31.46 28.59 11.82
CA THR A 596 32.27 29.64 11.22
C THR A 596 31.34 30.49 10.35
N SER A 597 31.16 31.76 10.66
CA SER A 597 30.31 32.65 9.91
C SER A 597 30.68 34.10 10.29
N GLU A 598 30.58 35.01 9.35
CA GLU A 598 30.86 36.42 9.63
C GLU A 598 29.71 37.08 10.40
N ASP A 599 28.45 36.68 10.17
CA ASP A 599 27.28 37.28 10.79
C ASP A 599 26.70 36.50 11.98
N ASN A 600 27.27 35.35 12.32
CA ASN A 600 26.97 34.49 13.48
C ASN A 600 25.48 34.37 13.83
N ALA A 601 24.61 34.22 12.84
CA ALA A 601 23.17 34.09 13.06
C ALA A 601 22.75 32.65 13.38
N VAL A 602 22.01 32.48 14.50
CA VAL A 602 21.35 31.23 14.86
C VAL A 602 19.94 31.22 14.26
N ILE A 603 19.64 30.20 13.49
CA ILE A 603 18.30 29.96 12.92
C ILE A 603 17.57 28.92 13.77
N THR A 604 16.44 29.31 14.36
CA THR A 604 15.57 28.41 15.13
C THR A 604 14.23 28.23 14.44
N GLY A 605 13.71 27.01 14.41
CA GLY A 605 12.43 26.73 13.79
C GLY A 605 11.57 25.73 14.56
N TYR A 606 10.27 25.97 14.54
CA TYR A 606 9.30 25.06 15.11
C TYR A 606 8.09 24.91 14.19
N GLU A 607 7.65 23.66 14.01
CA GLU A 607 6.47 23.30 13.25
C GLU A 607 5.61 22.33 14.04
N PHE A 608 4.32 22.60 14.14
CA PHE A 608 3.35 21.70 14.74
C PHE A 608 2.17 21.55 13.81
N ASN A 609 1.75 20.29 13.56
CA ASN A 609 0.59 19.98 12.75
C ASN A 609 -0.27 18.96 13.51
N LYS A 610 -1.57 19.16 13.52
CA LYS A 610 -2.57 18.24 14.08
C LYS A 610 -3.67 18.01 13.07
N TYR A 611 -4.04 16.78 12.87
CA TYR A 611 -5.08 16.37 11.92
C TYR A 611 -6.16 15.57 12.63
N TYR A 612 -7.38 15.70 12.15
CA TYR A 612 -8.53 14.95 12.64
C TYR A 612 -9.54 14.73 11.52
N GLU A 613 -10.00 13.48 11.34
CA GLU A 613 -11.04 13.13 10.40
C GLU A 613 -12.35 12.83 11.14
N PHE A 614 -13.40 13.55 10.81
CA PHE A 614 -14.74 13.31 11.32
C PHE A 614 -15.39 12.09 10.67
N GLU A 615 -16.46 11.57 11.26
CA GLU A 615 -17.22 10.42 10.73
C GLU A 615 -17.74 10.64 9.28
N ASN A 616 -18.00 11.87 8.90
CA ASN A 616 -18.41 12.27 7.54
C ASN A 616 -17.25 12.40 6.56
N LYS A 617 -16.05 11.94 6.94
CA LYS A 617 -14.80 12.04 6.18
C LYS A 617 -14.29 13.46 5.93
N THR A 618 -14.84 14.46 6.61
CA THR A 618 -14.26 15.81 6.64
C THR A 618 -12.95 15.74 7.42
N ARG A 619 -11.87 16.16 6.80
CA ARG A 619 -10.55 16.25 7.44
C ARG A 619 -10.30 17.70 7.84
N THR A 620 -9.97 17.91 9.11
CA THR A 620 -9.55 19.22 9.61
C THR A 620 -8.08 19.18 10.00
N GLY A 621 -7.41 20.29 9.80
CA GLY A 621 -6.00 20.45 10.12
C GLY A 621 -5.75 21.77 10.85
N PHE A 622 -4.94 21.71 11.87
CA PHE A 622 -4.30 22.87 12.51
C PHE A 622 -2.81 22.80 12.22
N ALA A 623 -2.23 23.88 11.73
CA ALA A 623 -0.80 23.99 11.53
C ALA A 623 -0.27 25.28 12.16
N PHE A 624 0.79 25.14 12.93
CA PHE A 624 1.60 26.23 13.47
C PHE A 624 2.99 26.13 12.87
N TRP A 625 3.55 27.26 12.49
CA TRP A 625 4.91 27.38 11.96
C TRP A 625 5.56 28.64 12.51
N SER A 626 6.81 28.55 12.92
CA SER A 626 7.59 29.67 13.38
C SER A 626 9.06 29.53 12.99
N ARG A 627 9.69 30.66 12.69
CA ARG A 627 11.14 30.77 12.45
C ARG A 627 11.66 32.01 13.13
N ALA A 628 12.88 31.92 13.63
CA ALA A 628 13.62 33.03 14.23
C ALA A 628 15.07 32.99 13.72
N ALA A 629 15.60 34.12 13.37
CA ALA A 629 17.01 34.36 13.08
C ALA A 629 17.55 35.36 14.09
N ASN A 630 18.50 34.95 14.92
CA ASN A 630 19.07 35.80 15.97
C ASN A 630 20.59 35.88 15.79
N SER A 631 21.12 37.08 15.69
CA SER A 631 22.56 37.33 15.70
C SER A 631 23.15 37.06 17.09
N LEU A 632 24.28 36.37 17.16
CA LEU A 632 25.06 36.14 18.38
C LEU A 632 26.11 37.24 18.63
N SER A 633 26.51 37.96 17.58
CA SER A 633 27.51 39.02 17.64
C SER A 633 26.91 40.40 17.92
N GLY A 634 25.59 40.54 17.77
CA GLY A 634 24.90 41.82 17.85
C GLY A 634 24.89 42.60 16.54
N ASP A 635 25.44 42.02 15.45
CA ASP A 635 25.37 42.58 14.11
C ASP A 635 24.01 42.27 13.47
N ASP A 636 23.70 42.97 12.37
CA ASP A 636 22.45 42.73 11.63
C ASP A 636 22.43 41.32 11.03
N VAL A 637 21.27 40.65 11.14
CA VAL A 637 21.06 39.40 10.40
C VAL A 637 21.04 39.68 8.90
N ARG A 638 21.91 39.02 8.15
CA ARG A 638 22.04 39.17 6.69
C ARG A 638 20.69 38.86 5.99
N VAL A 639 20.36 39.68 4.97
CA VAL A 639 19.06 39.61 4.29
C VAL A 639 18.75 38.22 3.75
N SER A 640 19.75 37.44 3.30
CA SER A 640 19.61 36.05 2.86
C SER A 640 19.23 35.05 3.97
N LYS A 641 19.56 35.41 5.25
CA LYS A 641 19.22 34.62 6.45
C LYS A 641 17.94 35.10 7.14
N ARG A 642 17.38 36.22 6.75
CA ARG A 642 16.11 36.69 7.27
C ARG A 642 14.96 35.80 6.86
N VAL A 643 13.89 35.86 7.64
CA VAL A 643 12.75 34.96 7.51
C VAL A 643 11.65 35.63 6.69
N TYR A 644 11.05 34.84 5.80
CA TYR A 644 9.84 35.17 5.06
C TYR A 644 8.78 34.10 5.32
N VAL A 645 7.49 34.47 5.34
CA VAL A 645 6.41 33.50 5.49
C VAL A 645 6.24 32.76 4.15
N PRO A 646 6.33 31.42 4.14
CA PRO A 646 6.08 30.65 2.91
C PRO A 646 4.67 30.87 2.37
N SER A 647 4.51 30.98 1.05
CA SER A 647 3.24 31.23 0.36
C SER A 647 2.11 30.27 0.77
N ARG A 648 2.44 29.01 1.11
CA ARG A 648 1.47 27.99 1.59
C ARG A 648 0.97 28.23 3.02
N ARG A 649 1.61 29.13 3.79
CA ARG A 649 1.30 29.45 5.19
C ARG A 649 0.51 30.74 5.34
N LEU A 650 0.51 31.58 4.32
CA LEU A 650 -0.30 32.80 4.25
C LEU A 650 -0.75 33.00 2.79
N ARG A 651 -1.82 32.33 2.41
CA ARG A 651 -2.44 32.45 1.09
C ARG A 651 -3.20 33.78 0.99
N GLY A 652 -3.26 34.34 -0.20
CA GLY A 652 -3.86 35.66 -0.41
C GLY A 652 -2.92 36.83 -0.31
N PHE A 653 -1.62 36.53 -0.14
CA PHE A 653 -0.55 37.52 -0.15
C PHE A 653 0.56 37.02 -1.11
N GLU A 654 1.18 37.96 -1.82
CA GLU A 654 2.33 37.67 -2.66
C GLU A 654 3.53 37.24 -1.78
N PHE A 655 4.32 36.30 -2.27
CA PHE A 655 5.50 35.83 -1.54
C PHE A 655 6.51 36.94 -1.32
N ALA A 656 7.05 37.03 -0.10
CA ALA A 656 8.03 38.01 0.30
C ALA A 656 7.59 39.48 0.16
N LYS A 657 6.29 39.76 0.00
CA LYS A 657 5.72 41.12 -0.13
C LYS A 657 4.89 41.53 1.07
N ILE A 658 5.28 41.05 2.25
CA ILE A 658 4.73 41.42 3.57
C ILE A 658 5.87 41.60 4.58
N GLY A 659 5.63 42.33 5.65
CA GLY A 659 6.57 42.50 6.77
C GLY A 659 7.33 43.81 6.73
N PRO A 660 8.52 43.86 7.33
CA PRO A 660 9.36 45.06 7.37
C PRO A 660 9.73 45.53 5.95
N MET A 661 9.60 46.83 5.75
CA MET A 661 10.05 47.53 4.53
C MET A 661 11.04 48.63 4.91
N ASP A 662 12.16 48.68 4.24
CA ASP A 662 13.09 49.80 4.27
C ASP A 662 12.94 50.55 2.94
N LYS A 663 12.43 51.80 3.00
CA LYS A 663 11.95 52.55 1.83
C LYS A 663 10.96 51.73 0.99
N ASN A 664 11.38 51.24 -0.17
CA ASN A 664 10.56 50.45 -1.09
C ASN A 664 10.90 48.95 -1.10
N ASP A 665 11.94 48.53 -0.36
CA ASP A 665 12.47 47.18 -0.38
C ASP A 665 11.85 46.32 0.74
N TYR A 666 11.31 45.14 0.38
CA TYR A 666 10.87 44.14 1.36
C TYR A 666 12.08 43.34 1.82
N ILE A 667 12.48 43.59 3.07
CA ILE A 667 13.73 43.03 3.60
C ILE A 667 13.57 41.77 4.45
N GLY A 668 12.32 41.28 4.60
CA GLY A 668 12.01 40.16 5.51
C GLY A 668 12.14 40.58 6.98
N GLY A 669 12.10 39.62 7.86
CA GLY A 669 12.22 39.87 9.30
C GLY A 669 13.09 38.84 9.99
N ASN A 670 13.52 39.16 11.23
CA ASN A 670 14.22 38.18 12.04
C ASN A 670 13.28 37.13 12.60
N TYR A 671 11.99 37.42 12.68
CA TYR A 671 10.96 36.52 13.22
C TYR A 671 9.79 36.40 12.25
N ALA A 672 9.28 35.19 12.13
CA ALA A 672 8.03 34.96 11.44
C ALA A 672 7.24 33.83 12.11
N THR A 673 5.93 34.01 12.14
CA THR A 673 5.02 33.02 12.70
C THR A 673 3.77 32.91 11.81
N ALA A 674 3.26 31.71 11.59
CA ALA A 674 2.05 31.48 10.85
C ALA A 674 1.18 30.40 11.52
N VAL A 675 -0.14 30.60 11.45
CA VAL A 675 -1.17 29.66 11.90
C VAL A 675 -2.11 29.41 10.74
N THR A 676 -2.38 28.16 10.48
CA THR A 676 -3.37 27.73 9.47
C THR A 676 -4.41 26.83 10.10
N LEU A 677 -5.66 27.15 9.92
CA LEU A 677 -6.79 26.26 10.14
C LEU A 677 -7.34 25.83 8.77
N SER A 678 -7.50 24.55 8.54
CA SER A 678 -8.04 24.05 7.28
C SER A 678 -9.07 22.96 7.51
N SER A 679 -10.05 22.89 6.63
CA SER A 679 -11.05 21.84 6.63
C SER A 679 -11.38 21.41 5.21
N SER A 680 -11.27 20.12 4.91
CA SER A 680 -11.75 19.60 3.63
C SER A 680 -13.27 19.68 3.58
N VAL A 681 -13.80 20.08 2.44
CA VAL A 681 -15.25 19.99 2.19
C VAL A 681 -15.55 18.54 1.85
N PRO A 682 -16.55 17.88 2.49
CA PRO A 682 -16.98 16.56 2.10
C PRO A 682 -17.26 16.52 0.61
N GLN A 683 -16.84 15.46 -0.07
CA GLN A 683 -17.00 15.33 -1.53
C GLN A 683 -18.44 15.56 -1.93
N ILE A 684 -18.76 16.78 -2.36
CA ILE A 684 -20.08 17.15 -2.88
C ILE A 684 -20.33 16.45 -4.23
N PHE A 685 -19.24 16.15 -4.92
CA PHE A 685 -19.21 15.44 -6.19
C PHE A 685 -18.47 14.11 -6.02
N SER A 686 -19.20 13.03 -5.79
CA SER A 686 -18.67 11.66 -5.62
C SER A 686 -17.81 11.15 -6.82
N ASN A 687 -17.63 11.96 -7.85
CA ASN A 687 -16.99 11.57 -9.11
C ASN A 687 -15.56 12.08 -9.30
N PHE A 688 -15.08 12.92 -8.40
CA PHE A 688 -13.73 13.48 -8.51
C PHE A 688 -12.87 12.97 -7.36
N GLU A 689 -12.58 11.65 -7.35
CA GLU A 689 -11.63 11.06 -6.37
C GLU A 689 -10.25 11.75 -6.43
N SER A 690 -9.93 12.36 -7.58
CA SER A 690 -8.73 13.16 -7.80
C SER A 690 -8.83 14.61 -7.32
N THR A 691 -10.02 15.09 -6.91
CA THR A 691 -10.24 16.49 -6.50
C THR A 691 -10.37 16.60 -4.99
N ASP A 692 -9.64 17.52 -4.39
CA ASP A 692 -9.72 17.87 -2.97
C ASP A 692 -10.12 19.35 -2.86
N ILE A 693 -11.22 19.63 -2.16
CA ILE A 693 -11.68 20.99 -1.91
C ILE A 693 -11.52 21.25 -0.43
N SER A 694 -10.87 22.36 -0.09
CA SER A 694 -10.68 22.76 1.30
C SER A 694 -10.99 24.25 1.49
N VAL A 695 -11.49 24.57 2.66
CA VAL A 695 -11.58 25.94 3.16
C VAL A 695 -10.49 26.14 4.19
N PHE A 696 -9.96 27.35 4.28
CA PHE A 696 -8.89 27.65 5.21
C PHE A 696 -8.97 29.08 5.76
N LEU A 697 -8.39 29.24 6.93
CA LEU A 697 -8.08 30.52 7.58
C LEU A 697 -6.60 30.54 7.89
N ASP A 698 -5.89 31.47 7.31
CA ASP A 698 -4.46 31.70 7.56
C ASP A 698 -4.26 33.00 8.33
N ALA A 699 -3.33 32.99 9.27
CA ALA A 699 -2.86 34.18 9.97
C ALA A 699 -1.34 34.13 10.13
N ALA A 700 -0.65 35.22 9.84
CA ALA A 700 0.79 35.25 9.94
C ALA A 700 1.33 36.66 10.23
N ASN A 701 2.55 36.72 10.71
CA ASN A 701 3.32 37.93 10.77
C ASN A 701 4.80 37.65 10.47
N VAL A 702 5.47 38.71 9.97
CA VAL A 702 6.94 38.80 9.81
C VAL A 702 7.37 40.12 10.46
N TRP A 703 8.32 40.05 11.35
CA TRP A 703 8.78 41.23 12.10
C TRP A 703 10.23 41.11 12.59
N GLY A 704 10.74 42.17 13.14
CA GLY A 704 12.08 42.22 13.71
C GLY A 704 13.13 42.66 12.68
N VAL A 705 13.77 43.78 12.96
CA VAL A 705 14.89 44.29 12.20
C VAL A 705 15.89 44.85 13.21
N ASP A 706 17.16 44.53 13.07
CA ASP A 706 18.16 44.82 14.09
C ASP A 706 18.57 46.30 14.07
N TYR A 707 18.66 46.92 12.91
CA TYR A 707 19.23 48.26 12.74
C TYR A 707 18.22 49.41 12.85
N ASP A 708 16.91 49.15 12.71
CA ASP A 708 15.88 50.18 12.76
C ASP A 708 14.57 49.66 13.37
N SER A 709 14.29 50.07 14.61
CA SER A 709 13.07 49.66 15.30
C SER A 709 11.79 50.28 14.72
N SER A 710 11.90 51.36 13.91
CA SER A 710 10.72 52.01 13.30
C SER A 710 10.05 51.17 12.22
N ILE A 711 10.81 50.28 11.59
CA ILE A 711 10.32 49.38 10.52
C ILE A 711 10.05 47.95 10.99
N ASN A 712 10.09 47.70 12.29
CA ASN A 712 10.02 46.39 12.92
C ASN A 712 8.77 45.57 12.55
N ASP A 713 7.59 46.20 12.41
CA ASP A 713 6.31 45.60 12.03
C ASP A 713 5.74 44.53 12.99
N SER A 714 6.17 44.50 14.24
CA SER A 714 5.81 43.46 15.23
C SER A 714 4.31 43.39 15.57
N SER A 715 3.56 44.49 15.44
CA SER A 715 2.14 44.58 15.82
C SER A 715 1.17 44.25 14.69
N LYS A 716 1.63 43.87 13.50
CA LYS A 716 0.79 43.72 12.30
C LYS A 716 0.53 42.27 11.94
N ILE A 717 -0.59 41.72 12.39
CA ILE A 717 -1.02 40.40 11.99
C ILE A 717 -1.77 40.49 10.66
N ARG A 718 -1.35 39.68 9.68
CA ARG A 718 -2.03 39.50 8.40
C ARG A 718 -2.88 38.27 8.48
N SER A 719 -4.07 38.29 7.90
CA SER A 719 -4.92 37.13 7.86
C SER A 719 -5.75 37.06 6.54
N SER A 720 -6.07 35.87 6.15
CA SER A 720 -6.88 35.60 4.97
C SER A 720 -7.78 34.39 5.18
N LEU A 721 -8.94 34.43 4.52
CA LEU A 721 -9.87 33.32 4.40
C LEU A 721 -9.95 32.91 2.93
N GLY A 722 -10.05 31.61 2.65
CA GLY A 722 -10.12 31.16 1.27
C GLY A 722 -10.57 29.73 1.07
N THR A 723 -10.63 29.39 -0.20
CA THR A 723 -10.94 28.02 -0.67
C THR A 723 -9.84 27.57 -1.63
N SER A 724 -9.36 26.36 -1.45
CA SER A 724 -8.44 25.69 -2.38
C SER A 724 -9.13 24.51 -3.05
N ILE A 725 -8.90 24.36 -4.36
CA ILE A 725 -9.35 23.24 -5.18
C ILE A 725 -8.12 22.61 -5.80
N ASP A 726 -7.78 21.41 -5.35
CA ASP A 726 -6.62 20.67 -5.82
C ASP A 726 -7.08 19.45 -6.63
N ILE A 727 -6.64 19.35 -7.89
CA ILE A 727 -7.04 18.31 -8.84
C ILE A 727 -5.78 17.55 -9.28
N ALA A 728 -5.72 16.25 -8.99
CA ALA A 728 -4.68 15.40 -9.55
C ALA A 728 -4.98 15.07 -11.01
N THR A 729 -4.07 15.43 -11.92
CA THR A 729 -4.20 15.15 -13.36
C THR A 729 -3.01 14.35 -13.87
N PRO A 730 -3.11 13.68 -15.03
CA PRO A 730 -1.98 12.96 -15.62
C PRO A 730 -0.77 13.83 -15.97
N ILE A 731 -0.98 15.15 -16.15
CA ILE A 731 0.08 16.12 -16.48
C ILE A 731 0.60 16.86 -15.23
N GLY A 732 0.21 16.42 -14.03
CA GLY A 732 0.57 17.03 -12.76
C GLY A 732 -0.65 17.64 -12.03
N PRO A 733 -0.46 18.07 -10.79
CA PRO A 733 -1.54 18.68 -10.01
C PRO A 733 -1.95 20.04 -10.58
N LEU A 734 -3.26 20.28 -10.60
CA LEU A 734 -3.87 21.59 -10.82
C LEU A 734 -4.34 22.12 -9.47
N SER A 735 -3.91 23.31 -9.09
CA SER A 735 -4.32 23.96 -7.85
C SER A 735 -4.92 25.33 -8.14
N PHE A 736 -6.12 25.57 -7.64
CA PHE A 736 -6.80 26.85 -7.70
C PHE A 736 -7.09 27.32 -6.29
N THR A 737 -6.62 28.51 -5.94
CA THR A 737 -6.83 29.09 -4.61
C THR A 737 -7.50 30.45 -4.74
N PHE A 738 -8.66 30.58 -4.11
CA PHE A 738 -9.42 31.82 -4.03
C PHE A 738 -9.34 32.36 -2.60
N THR A 739 -8.93 33.59 -2.45
CA THR A 739 -8.63 34.18 -1.15
C THR A 739 -9.20 35.58 -1.00
N GLN A 740 -9.59 35.88 0.23
CA GLN A 740 -9.95 37.19 0.67
C GLN A 740 -9.07 37.57 1.87
N PRO A 741 -8.15 38.52 1.74
CA PRO A 741 -7.44 39.10 2.89
C PRO A 741 -8.42 39.74 3.85
N ILE A 742 -8.28 39.41 5.15
CA ILE A 742 -9.10 40.00 6.25
C ILE A 742 -8.39 41.15 6.87
N THR A 743 -7.13 40.95 7.27
CA THR A 743 -6.27 41.96 7.85
C THR A 743 -4.98 42.09 7.04
N LYS A 744 -4.60 43.29 6.70
CA LYS A 744 -3.37 43.64 5.98
C LYS A 744 -2.88 45.02 6.31
N LYS A 745 -1.61 45.31 6.05
CA LYS A 745 -1.01 46.65 6.06
C LYS A 745 -1.18 47.27 4.65
N HIS A 746 -1.20 48.59 4.55
CA HIS A 746 -1.32 49.28 3.25
C HIS A 746 -0.14 49.00 2.29
N THR A 747 1.00 48.62 2.85
CA THR A 747 2.20 48.25 2.08
C THR A 747 2.18 46.78 1.59
N ASP A 748 1.32 45.94 2.13
CA ASP A 748 1.29 44.51 1.76
C ASP A 748 0.71 44.33 0.37
N LYS A 749 1.35 43.52 -0.46
CA LYS A 749 0.79 43.09 -1.76
C LYS A 749 -0.07 41.86 -1.57
N THR A 750 -1.29 41.90 -2.10
CA THR A 750 -2.27 40.84 -1.94
C THR A 750 -2.67 40.25 -3.27
N GLU A 751 -3.01 38.96 -3.24
CA GLU A 751 -3.42 38.16 -4.39
C GLU A 751 -4.75 37.45 -4.07
N SER A 752 -5.84 37.80 -4.73
CA SER A 752 -7.15 37.20 -4.48
C SER A 752 -7.37 35.84 -5.17
N PHE A 753 -6.60 35.58 -6.20
CA PHE A 753 -6.64 34.35 -6.97
C PHE A 753 -5.23 33.87 -7.30
N ARG A 754 -4.97 32.58 -7.03
CA ARG A 754 -3.72 31.90 -7.44
C ARG A 754 -4.09 30.62 -8.16
N PHE A 755 -3.49 30.39 -9.30
CA PHE A 755 -3.53 29.07 -9.93
C PHE A 755 -2.11 28.55 -10.16
N GLN A 756 -2.01 27.22 -10.16
CA GLN A 756 -0.77 26.52 -10.45
C GLN A 756 -1.08 25.26 -11.24
N ILE A 757 -0.36 25.04 -12.33
CA ILE A 757 -0.46 23.86 -13.19
C ILE A 757 0.92 23.23 -13.28
N GLY A 758 1.00 21.92 -13.09
CA GLY A 758 2.25 21.18 -13.19
C GLY A 758 2.86 20.80 -11.85
N THR A 759 3.94 20.06 -11.90
CA THR A 759 4.70 19.63 -10.73
C THR A 759 5.52 20.79 -10.15
N SER A 760 5.28 21.12 -8.87
CA SER A 760 6.30 21.86 -8.12
C SER A 760 7.46 20.88 -7.85
N PHE A 761 8.61 21.15 -8.37
CA PHE A 761 9.83 20.40 -8.13
C PHE A 761 10.43 20.71 -6.77
#